data_271886581d0ebbf109ff62c377bb5f89
#
_entry.id   271886581d0ebbf109ff62c377bb5f89
#
_cell.length_a   1.000
_cell.length_b   1.000
_cell.length_c   1.000
_cell.angle_alpha   90.00
_cell.angle_beta   90.00
_cell.angle_gamma   90.00
#
_symmetry.space_group_name_H-M   'P 1'
#
loop_
_entity.id
_entity.type
_entity.pdbx_description
1 polymer ?
#
loop_
_entity_poly.entity_id
_entity_poly.type
_entity_poly.pdbx_seq_one_letter_code
_entity_poly.pdbx_strand_id
1 'polypeptide(L)'
;MKNLFLVCLTGLVAMSCQKDTVTLDNVDIIAMPVLAIPLGEMTLTLGHLLVPDDSLIFEDNMDYKLIVVQDSVFGFNVNDLISLPVQSPSNSSISMGTIPVANVSINQDIPLGTVAADAGLTTINTAHGSNAPFPSLNETNIGTYGGSGFGSFSSASFSNGSMTISLTNDWPVAVSLGIDLVNSSTGSTIASYTLNNASANGGTASDTESLINKTLPSTVGFKITSLTSPGSGSTFVGIDTTDALTLDISSADLEVYNAVTEISTQDISNDTQYIDLGTGGSEELRELLFSTASFDYEFTSTLAETLELTLGFPGSDQNGVEVDTTITITAGATTIGSINLDNAILDLTTDPAQNHSKLPISVTATLISSGAQVSIDSSDALNMTFEMTNLQFGHILGYFGTQQIVIDPGSVPLSVEFLDDLNGQISFAEPSISMEITNSIGLPIELALDFSSYSAGNGFALNGPDYVLPYPTIIGNTETGTLIFDNTNSQIVDVFTLPKDSIVYGGAVNINHDTSSFGTSNFVTNSSSISGDLLMELPFMITASALSFGDTLAQDLDLLSAIPNEVEIKALRVLMATSTTLPLNATIVLRFYDDAWNEIHSESIDLLQSGIPNMNGIVTAPGYSSISVDISGADLTDVLSAQSILAEVLMETYNGGTEPVKLRTDATMGITVGIQVEVTAII
;
A
#
# COMPACT_ATOMS: atom_id res chain seq x y z
N MET A 1 -54.66 -16.07 -17.82
CA MET A 1 -55.81 -16.76 -17.17
C MET A 1 -57.12 -15.97 -17.24
N LYS A 2 -57.12 -14.64 -17.20
CA LYS A 2 -58.32 -13.76 -17.30
C LYS A 2 -59.26 -14.09 -18.46
N ASN A 3 -58.74 -14.48 -19.62
CA ASN A 3 -59.56 -14.71 -20.81
C ASN A 3 -60.18 -16.12 -20.89
N LEU A 4 -59.70 -17.09 -20.12
CA LEU A 4 -60.19 -18.47 -20.22
C LEU A 4 -61.49 -18.67 -19.42
N PHE A 5 -61.57 -18.08 -18.23
CA PHE A 5 -62.77 -18.19 -17.35
C PHE A 5 -63.97 -17.38 -17.90
N LEU A 6 -63.66 -16.22 -18.46
CA LEU A 6 -64.70 -15.37 -19.10
C LEU A 6 -65.30 -16.04 -20.35
N VAL A 7 -64.49 -16.77 -21.13
CA VAL A 7 -64.93 -17.53 -22.30
C VAL A 7 -65.83 -18.71 -21.90
N CYS A 8 -65.56 -19.35 -20.75
CA CYS A 8 -66.36 -20.43 -20.25
C CYS A 8 -67.78 -19.96 -19.79
N LEU A 9 -67.80 -18.80 -19.16
CA LEU A 9 -69.12 -18.26 -18.66
C LEU A 9 -69.95 -17.61 -19.77
N THR A 10 -69.31 -16.99 -20.77
CA THR A 10 -70.00 -16.38 -21.93
C THR A 10 -70.51 -17.40 -22.95
N GLY A 11 -69.91 -18.58 -23.01
CA GLY A 11 -70.35 -19.71 -23.87
C GLY A 11 -71.71 -20.28 -23.42
N LEU A 12 -72.05 -20.15 -22.16
CA LEU A 12 -73.35 -20.61 -21.61
C LEU A 12 -74.56 -19.74 -22.07
N VAL A 13 -74.31 -18.48 -22.44
CA VAL A 13 -75.39 -17.53 -22.79
C VAL A 13 -75.76 -17.60 -24.29
N ALA A 14 -74.91 -18.19 -25.12
CA ALA A 14 -75.06 -18.15 -26.61
C ALA A 14 -75.90 -19.29 -27.22
N MET A 15 -76.37 -20.27 -26.45
CA MET A 15 -77.32 -21.26 -26.97
C MET A 15 -78.76 -20.92 -26.71
N SER A 16 -79.28 -19.90 -27.44
CA SER A 16 -80.71 -19.72 -27.59
C SER A 16 -81.25 -20.81 -28.57
N CYS A 17 -81.93 -21.80 -28.03
CA CYS A 17 -82.73 -22.70 -28.87
C CYS A 17 -83.71 -21.90 -29.78
N GLN A 18 -83.64 -22.14 -31.09
CA GLN A 18 -84.70 -21.68 -31.99
C GLN A 18 -86.01 -22.36 -31.58
N LYS A 19 -87.01 -21.53 -31.29
CA LYS A 19 -88.31 -21.95 -30.92
C LYS A 19 -89.09 -22.36 -32.17
N ASP A 20 -89.19 -23.65 -32.40
CA ASP A 20 -90.27 -24.14 -33.29
C ASP A 20 -91.59 -24.15 -32.49
N THR A 21 -92.55 -23.35 -32.94
CA THR A 21 -93.79 -23.20 -32.32
C THR A 21 -94.67 -24.44 -32.59
N VAL A 22 -94.71 -25.37 -31.63
CA VAL A 22 -95.76 -26.37 -31.51
C VAL A 22 -96.70 -25.87 -30.43
N THR A 23 -97.86 -25.37 -30.83
CA THR A 23 -98.98 -24.97 -29.93
C THR A 23 -99.66 -26.19 -29.38
N LEU A 24 -99.32 -26.57 -28.15
CA LEU A 24 -100.06 -27.45 -27.30
C LEU A 24 -100.61 -26.60 -26.15
N ASP A 25 -101.89 -26.23 -26.22
CA ASP A 25 -102.59 -25.53 -25.14
C ASP A 25 -102.56 -26.37 -23.86
N ASN A 26 -101.98 -25.88 -22.78
CA ASN A 26 -101.97 -26.34 -21.38
C ASN A 26 -101.37 -27.72 -21.07
N VAL A 27 -100.15 -27.96 -21.45
CA VAL A 27 -99.35 -29.01 -20.84
C VAL A 27 -97.99 -28.38 -20.44
N ASP A 28 -97.85 -28.14 -19.16
CA ASP A 28 -96.52 -27.80 -18.62
C ASP A 28 -95.59 -29.02 -18.72
N ILE A 29 -94.70 -29.07 -19.69
CA ILE A 29 -93.71 -30.08 -19.81
C ILE A 29 -92.52 -29.64 -18.94
N ILE A 30 -92.33 -30.27 -17.82
CA ILE A 30 -91.11 -30.09 -17.00
C ILE A 30 -90.05 -30.95 -17.58
N ALA A 31 -89.08 -30.35 -18.26
CA ALA A 31 -87.88 -31.06 -18.72
C ALA A 31 -86.76 -30.83 -17.73
N MET A 32 -86.05 -31.91 -17.32
CA MET A 32 -84.86 -31.86 -16.45
C MET A 32 -83.62 -32.40 -17.20
N PRO A 33 -83.15 -31.73 -18.24
CA PRO A 33 -81.96 -32.19 -18.92
C PRO A 33 -80.71 -31.91 -18.12
N VAL A 34 -79.80 -32.85 -18.16
CA VAL A 34 -78.41 -32.65 -17.71
C VAL A 34 -77.58 -32.38 -18.94
N LEU A 35 -77.04 -31.18 -19.02
CA LEU A 35 -76.21 -30.75 -20.13
C LEU A 35 -74.74 -30.83 -19.74
N ALA A 36 -73.97 -31.64 -20.43
CA ALA A 36 -72.52 -31.75 -20.24
C ALA A 36 -71.81 -31.05 -21.41
N ILE A 37 -71.01 -30.05 -21.09
CA ILE A 37 -70.28 -29.24 -22.07
C ILE A 37 -68.77 -29.41 -21.80
N PRO A 38 -68.00 -30.02 -22.72
CA PRO A 38 -66.55 -29.96 -22.66
C PRO A 38 -66.11 -28.53 -23.01
N LEU A 39 -65.35 -27.89 -22.14
CA LEU A 39 -64.89 -26.53 -22.36
C LEU A 39 -63.55 -26.47 -23.07
N GLY A 40 -62.68 -27.49 -22.89
CA GLY A 40 -61.44 -27.56 -23.58
C GLY A 40 -60.34 -28.34 -22.85
N GLU A 41 -59.26 -28.58 -23.56
CA GLU A 41 -58.03 -29.14 -23.07
C GLU A 41 -56.89 -28.17 -23.35
N MET A 42 -55.99 -27.95 -22.39
CA MET A 42 -54.83 -27.09 -22.54
C MET A 42 -53.61 -27.79 -21.96
N THR A 43 -52.47 -27.70 -22.66
CA THR A 43 -51.18 -28.13 -22.15
C THR A 43 -50.26 -26.93 -22.08
N LEU A 44 -49.68 -26.72 -20.91
CA LEU A 44 -48.68 -25.68 -20.64
C LEU A 44 -47.37 -26.34 -20.28
N THR A 45 -46.28 -25.74 -20.67
CA THR A 45 -44.93 -26.07 -20.18
C THR A 45 -44.46 -25.00 -19.20
N LEU A 46 -43.57 -25.33 -18.32
CA LEU A 46 -42.98 -24.35 -17.42
C LEU A 46 -42.26 -23.23 -18.21
N GLY A 47 -41.68 -23.53 -19.37
CA GLY A 47 -41.11 -22.54 -20.28
C GLY A 47 -42.12 -21.54 -20.87
N HIS A 48 -43.45 -21.82 -20.84
CA HIS A 48 -44.46 -20.87 -21.19
C HIS A 48 -44.91 -19.98 -20.00
N LEU A 49 -44.63 -20.45 -18.77
CA LEU A 49 -45.00 -19.75 -17.53
C LEU A 49 -43.86 -18.85 -17.04
N LEU A 50 -42.62 -19.32 -17.14
CA LEU A 50 -41.45 -18.52 -16.88
C LEU A 50 -40.93 -17.95 -18.20
N VAL A 51 -41.47 -16.81 -18.59
CA VAL A 51 -40.98 -16.09 -19.79
C VAL A 51 -39.57 -15.59 -19.44
N PRO A 52 -38.55 -15.90 -20.27
CA PRO A 52 -37.18 -15.39 -20.01
C PRO A 52 -37.08 -13.92 -20.42
N ASP A 53 -37.82 -13.05 -19.79
CA ASP A 53 -37.68 -11.60 -19.97
C ASP A 53 -36.75 -11.00 -18.91
N ASP A 54 -36.39 -11.82 -17.91
CA ASP A 54 -35.36 -11.50 -16.93
C ASP A 54 -34.02 -11.98 -17.44
N SER A 55 -33.10 -11.04 -17.63
CA SER A 55 -31.70 -11.31 -18.03
C SER A 55 -30.90 -12.17 -17.03
N LEU A 56 -31.52 -12.61 -15.95
CA LEU A 56 -30.95 -13.35 -14.83
C LEU A 56 -31.27 -14.86 -14.86
N ILE A 57 -32.32 -15.29 -15.62
CA ILE A 57 -32.72 -16.70 -15.68
C ILE A 57 -32.11 -17.36 -16.90
N PHE A 58 -31.32 -18.38 -16.69
CA PHE A 58 -30.65 -19.15 -17.74
C PHE A 58 -31.16 -20.58 -17.74
N GLU A 59 -31.24 -21.17 -18.94
CA GLU A 59 -31.51 -22.59 -19.15
C GLU A 59 -30.22 -23.32 -19.49
N ASP A 60 -29.91 -24.36 -18.71
CA ASP A 60 -28.81 -25.26 -18.95
C ASP A 60 -29.27 -26.73 -18.88
N ASN A 61 -29.24 -27.46 -20.01
CA ASN A 61 -29.66 -28.85 -20.10
C ASN A 61 -31.07 -29.12 -19.55
N MET A 62 -32.03 -28.28 -19.88
CA MET A 62 -33.42 -28.31 -19.41
C MET A 62 -33.63 -27.92 -17.92
N ASP A 63 -32.56 -27.53 -17.23
CA ASP A 63 -32.63 -27.02 -15.86
C ASP A 63 -32.62 -25.50 -15.87
N TYR A 64 -33.40 -24.87 -15.02
CA TYR A 64 -33.31 -23.44 -14.80
C TYR A 64 -32.29 -23.11 -13.74
N LYS A 65 -31.58 -22.00 -13.94
CA LYS A 65 -30.68 -21.37 -12.98
C LYS A 65 -30.92 -19.86 -12.98
N LEU A 66 -30.92 -19.25 -11.81
CA LEU A 66 -30.72 -17.81 -11.67
C LEU A 66 -29.23 -17.56 -11.55
N ILE A 67 -28.66 -16.71 -12.39
CA ILE A 67 -27.25 -16.35 -12.40
C ILE A 67 -27.14 -14.86 -12.25
N VAL A 68 -26.39 -14.42 -11.26
CA VAL A 68 -26.04 -13.01 -11.04
C VAL A 68 -24.54 -12.88 -11.09
N VAL A 69 -24.06 -12.06 -12.03
CA VAL A 69 -22.64 -11.75 -12.17
C VAL A 69 -22.44 -10.30 -11.75
N GLN A 70 -21.47 -10.09 -10.87
CA GLN A 70 -21.03 -8.76 -10.47
C GLN A 70 -19.53 -8.67 -10.66
N ASP A 71 -19.12 -7.93 -11.69
CA ASP A 71 -17.72 -7.70 -11.97
C ASP A 71 -17.13 -6.72 -10.95
N SER A 72 -15.88 -6.93 -10.59
CA SER A 72 -15.09 -6.03 -9.76
C SER A 72 -15.77 -5.65 -8.43
N VAL A 73 -16.20 -6.66 -7.67
CA VAL A 73 -16.83 -6.45 -6.33
C VAL A 73 -15.86 -5.75 -5.39
N PHE A 74 -14.58 -6.03 -5.55
CA PHE A 74 -13.51 -5.30 -4.92
C PHE A 74 -12.28 -5.26 -5.83
N GLY A 75 -11.46 -4.24 -5.63
CA GLY A 75 -10.17 -4.12 -6.28
C GLY A 75 -9.34 -3.09 -5.56
N PHE A 76 -8.06 -3.37 -5.39
CA PHE A 76 -7.11 -2.40 -4.88
C PHE A 76 -5.76 -2.57 -5.57
N ASN A 77 -5.01 -1.48 -5.60
CA ASN A 77 -3.71 -1.38 -6.23
C ASN A 77 -2.62 -1.30 -5.17
N VAL A 78 -1.40 -1.51 -5.59
CA VAL A 78 -0.22 -1.42 -4.71
C VAL A 78 -0.09 -0.07 -3.98
N ASN A 79 -0.58 1.03 -4.56
CA ASN A 79 -0.54 2.34 -3.91
C ASN A 79 -1.42 2.44 -2.65
N ASP A 80 -2.38 1.52 -2.51
CA ASP A 80 -3.18 1.39 -1.30
C ASP A 80 -2.44 0.62 -0.20
N LEU A 81 -1.37 -0.11 -0.57
CA LEU A 81 -0.54 -0.92 0.31
C LEU A 81 0.70 -0.17 0.78
N ILE A 82 1.42 0.46 -0.13
CA ILE A 82 2.68 1.12 0.13
C ILE A 82 2.84 2.37 -0.75
N SER A 83 3.27 3.45 -0.13
CA SER A 83 3.73 4.64 -0.82
C SER A 83 5.11 5.00 -0.28
N LEU A 84 6.06 5.25 -1.18
CA LEU A 84 7.35 5.78 -0.76
C LEU A 84 7.14 7.17 -0.15
N PRO A 85 7.70 7.44 1.03
CA PRO A 85 7.53 8.74 1.68
C PRO A 85 8.23 9.83 0.85
N VAL A 86 7.64 11.02 0.85
CA VAL A 86 8.32 12.20 0.32
C VAL A 86 9.57 12.43 1.16
N GLN A 87 10.73 12.39 0.53
CA GLN A 87 12.00 12.61 1.20
C GLN A 87 12.18 14.11 1.48
N SER A 88 12.48 14.44 2.73
CA SER A 88 12.92 15.80 3.07
C SER A 88 14.40 15.95 2.71
N PRO A 89 14.86 17.14 2.27
CA PRO A 89 16.26 17.37 2.00
C PRO A 89 17.15 16.95 3.20
N SER A 90 18.13 16.14 2.94
CA SER A 90 19.13 15.73 3.93
C SER A 90 20.33 16.64 3.84
N ASN A 91 20.79 17.17 4.97
CA ASN A 91 21.93 18.08 5.03
C ASN A 91 23.11 17.37 5.72
N SER A 92 24.30 17.47 5.12
CA SER A 92 25.55 16.99 5.69
C SER A 92 26.63 18.06 5.50
N SER A 93 27.66 18.02 6.31
CA SER A 93 28.78 18.97 6.20
C SER A 93 30.09 18.26 6.51
N ILE A 94 31.07 18.45 5.65
CA ILE A 94 32.45 17.97 5.83
C ILE A 94 33.30 19.21 6.10
N SER A 95 33.78 19.39 7.33
CA SER A 95 34.69 20.49 7.71
C SER A 95 36.11 20.05 7.54
N MET A 96 36.98 21.00 7.16
CA MET A 96 38.41 20.80 7.04
C MET A 96 39.05 20.39 8.38
N GLY A 97 38.54 20.93 9.49
CA GLY A 97 39.10 20.73 10.80
C GLY A 97 40.54 21.29 10.94
N THR A 98 41.32 20.76 11.86
CA THR A 98 42.73 21.16 12.01
C THR A 98 43.59 20.49 10.95
N ILE A 99 44.52 21.24 10.37
CA ILE A 99 45.32 20.79 9.25
C ILE A 99 46.75 20.54 9.74
N PRO A 100 47.30 19.34 9.60
CA PRO A 100 48.70 19.09 9.88
C PRO A 100 49.60 19.81 8.87
N VAL A 101 50.60 20.49 9.33
CA VAL A 101 51.63 21.12 8.50
C VAL A 101 52.97 20.47 8.75
N ALA A 102 53.86 20.52 7.74
CA ALA A 102 55.18 19.96 7.85
C ALA A 102 55.99 20.65 8.98
N ASN A 103 56.71 19.84 9.76
CA ASN A 103 57.60 20.37 10.77
C ASN A 103 58.71 21.19 10.11
N VAL A 104 59.08 22.27 10.78
CA VAL A 104 60.09 23.19 10.31
C VAL A 104 61.41 23.00 11.10
N SER A 105 62.54 23.19 10.43
CA SER A 105 63.86 23.15 11.02
C SER A 105 64.70 24.33 10.48
N ILE A 106 65.27 25.10 11.37
CA ILE A 106 66.14 26.24 11.02
C ILE A 106 67.41 26.13 11.83
N ASN A 107 68.52 26.32 11.20
CA ASN A 107 69.82 26.47 11.84
C ASN A 107 70.31 27.90 11.68
N GLN A 108 70.78 28.50 12.80
CA GLN A 108 71.28 29.89 12.82
C GLN A 108 72.55 29.99 13.65
N ASP A 109 73.63 30.29 13.00
CA ASP A 109 74.93 30.61 13.65
C ASP A 109 74.99 32.08 13.99
N ILE A 110 75.41 32.39 15.23
CA ILE A 110 75.60 33.75 15.73
C ILE A 110 77.06 33.81 16.27
N PRO A 111 78.03 34.33 15.46
CA PRO A 111 79.41 34.40 15.84
C PRO A 111 79.64 35.30 17.04
N LEU A 112 80.61 34.96 17.89
CA LEU A 112 81.02 35.71 19.09
C LEU A 112 81.37 37.15 18.72
N GLY A 113 82.09 37.39 17.61
CA GLY A 113 82.43 38.71 17.16
C GLY A 113 81.27 39.60 16.84
N THR A 114 80.15 39.04 16.29
CA THR A 114 78.93 39.72 16.01
C THR A 114 78.23 40.12 17.32
N VAL A 115 78.00 39.17 18.21
CA VAL A 115 77.41 39.43 19.53
C VAL A 115 78.23 40.45 20.33
N ALA A 116 79.54 40.35 20.31
CA ALA A 116 80.44 41.28 21.00
C ALA A 116 80.31 42.74 20.41
N ALA A 117 80.20 42.86 19.11
CA ALA A 117 79.99 44.15 18.47
C ALA A 117 78.65 44.77 18.86
N ASP A 118 77.51 44.00 18.77
CA ASP A 118 76.15 44.43 19.07
C ASP A 118 76.00 44.79 20.56
N ALA A 119 76.61 44.05 21.43
CA ALA A 119 76.65 44.31 22.87
C ALA A 119 77.65 45.39 23.31
N GLY A 120 78.45 45.93 22.39
CA GLY A 120 79.46 46.94 22.70
C GLY A 120 80.73 46.37 23.44
N LEU A 121 80.91 45.06 23.41
CA LEU A 121 82.02 44.36 24.11
C LEU A 121 83.29 44.40 23.27
N THR A 122 83.88 45.54 23.01
CA THR A 122 85.00 45.79 22.14
C THR A 122 86.30 45.03 22.58
N THR A 123 86.45 44.75 23.86
CA THR A 123 87.60 43.99 24.41
C THR A 123 87.66 42.56 23.91
N ILE A 124 86.51 41.90 23.68
CA ILE A 124 86.42 40.56 23.09
C ILE A 124 86.90 40.59 21.64
N ASN A 125 86.39 41.52 20.85
CA ASN A 125 86.82 41.61 19.44
C ASN A 125 88.25 41.95 19.27
N THR A 126 88.88 42.77 20.16
CA THR A 126 90.27 43.05 20.12
C THR A 126 91.21 41.91 20.61
N ALA A 127 90.68 40.96 21.34
CA ALA A 127 91.34 39.75 21.84
C ALA A 127 91.32 38.58 20.84
N HIS A 128 90.72 38.71 19.67
CA HIS A 128 90.65 37.65 18.65
C HIS A 128 91.98 37.05 18.35
N GLY A 129 92.08 35.71 18.30
CA GLY A 129 93.29 34.96 18.01
C GLY A 129 94.32 34.93 19.17
N SER A 130 93.94 35.40 20.36
CA SER A 130 94.85 35.43 21.55
C SER A 130 94.25 34.67 22.73
N ASN A 131 95.12 34.29 23.71
CA ASN A 131 94.63 33.78 25.00
C ASN A 131 94.46 34.97 25.95
N ALA A 132 93.24 35.12 26.51
CA ALA A 132 92.93 36.21 27.44
C ALA A 132 91.86 35.75 28.44
N PRO A 133 91.73 36.41 29.60
CA PRO A 133 90.55 36.20 30.46
C PRO A 133 89.30 36.64 29.75
N PHE A 134 88.27 35.78 29.69
CA PHE A 134 86.98 36.13 29.13
C PHE A 134 86.16 36.87 30.19
N PRO A 135 85.64 38.05 29.90
CA PRO A 135 84.86 38.85 30.87
C PRO A 135 83.55 38.15 31.28
N SER A 136 83.11 38.41 32.50
CA SER A 136 81.69 38.05 32.85
C SER A 136 80.71 38.91 32.03
N LEU A 137 79.65 38.33 31.50
CA LEU A 137 78.61 39.01 30.71
C LEU A 137 77.32 39.09 31.47
N ASN A 138 76.64 40.24 31.32
CA ASN A 138 75.31 40.44 31.81
C ASN A 138 74.65 41.51 30.90
N GLU A 139 74.40 41.12 29.67
CA GLU A 139 73.93 41.99 28.60
C GLU A 139 72.51 41.79 28.32
N THR A 140 71.80 42.82 27.87
CA THR A 140 70.34 42.76 27.58
C THR A 140 70.04 43.46 26.21
N ASN A 141 69.04 42.93 25.50
CA ASN A 141 68.59 43.45 24.20
C ASN A 141 69.77 43.66 23.20
N ILE A 142 70.58 42.63 22.97
CA ILE A 142 71.77 42.68 22.19
C ILE A 142 71.52 42.92 20.71
N GLY A 143 70.63 42.09 20.10
CA GLY A 143 70.36 42.16 18.71
C GLY A 143 69.29 41.19 18.27
N THR A 144 68.83 41.33 17.03
CA THR A 144 67.94 40.35 16.39
C THR A 144 68.69 39.67 15.24
N TYR A 145 68.76 38.38 15.28
CA TYR A 145 69.48 37.53 14.34
C TYR A 145 68.56 36.66 13.54
N GLY A 146 68.96 36.24 12.34
CA GLY A 146 68.12 35.45 11.48
C GLY A 146 67.17 36.30 10.62
N GLY A 147 66.23 35.70 10.07
CA GLY A 147 65.31 36.25 9.05
C GLY A 147 64.95 35.12 8.08
N SER A 148 65.14 33.90 8.51
CA SER A 148 64.83 32.70 7.73
C SER A 148 63.31 32.57 7.60
N GLY A 149 62.87 32.24 6.39
CA GLY A 149 61.46 31.97 6.11
C GLY A 149 61.08 30.51 6.32
N PHE A 150 59.85 30.29 6.71
CA PHE A 150 59.22 28.98 6.61
C PHE A 150 58.67 28.86 5.18
N GLY A 151 59.31 27.98 4.36
CA GLY A 151 58.89 27.85 2.94
C GLY A 151 57.51 27.31 2.73
N SER A 152 56.91 26.67 3.75
CA SER A 152 55.66 25.97 3.67
C SER A 152 54.44 26.87 3.84
N PHE A 153 54.55 28.05 4.48
CA PHE A 153 53.42 28.97 4.71
C PHE A 153 53.84 30.45 4.75
N SER A 154 52.94 31.32 4.39
CA SER A 154 53.10 32.78 4.54
C SER A 154 52.67 33.26 5.92
N SER A 155 51.70 32.60 6.51
CA SER A 155 51.19 32.83 7.86
C SER A 155 50.51 31.54 8.35
N ALA A 156 50.68 31.20 9.62
CA ALA A 156 50.02 30.05 10.21
C ALA A 156 49.68 30.29 11.69
N SER A 157 48.41 30.03 12.06
CA SER A 157 47.92 30.08 13.43
C SER A 157 47.66 28.68 13.91
N PHE A 158 48.21 28.30 15.04
CA PHE A 158 48.32 26.92 15.47
C PHE A 158 47.23 26.56 16.49
N SER A 159 46.58 25.41 16.25
CA SER A 159 45.75 24.69 17.22
C SER A 159 46.57 23.74 18.11
N ASN A 160 47.64 23.21 17.55
CA ASN A 160 48.59 22.32 18.23
C ASN A 160 50.00 22.56 17.75
N GLY A 161 50.97 22.12 18.51
CA GLY A 161 52.36 22.19 18.14
C GLY A 161 53.28 22.83 19.18
N SER A 162 54.56 22.53 19.06
CA SER A 162 55.61 23.10 19.87
C SER A 162 56.82 23.46 19.02
N MET A 163 57.59 24.37 19.53
CA MET A 163 58.88 24.75 18.92
C MET A 163 59.95 24.67 19.98
N THR A 164 61.02 23.95 19.66
CA THR A 164 62.23 23.78 20.49
C THR A 164 63.35 24.58 19.89
N ILE A 165 64.03 25.41 20.72
CA ILE A 165 65.30 26.02 20.40
C ILE A 165 66.35 25.29 21.20
N SER A 166 67.38 24.71 20.50
CA SER A 166 68.56 24.12 21.05
C SER A 166 69.76 24.99 20.74
N LEU A 167 70.51 25.33 21.77
CA LEU A 167 71.76 26.09 21.66
C LEU A 167 72.90 25.12 21.74
N THR A 168 73.88 25.22 20.79
CA THR A 168 75.24 24.69 20.94
C THR A 168 76.18 25.85 21.13
N ASN A 169 76.97 25.84 22.19
CA ASN A 169 77.85 26.92 22.60
C ASN A 169 79.28 26.57 22.31
N ASP A 170 79.85 27.06 21.23
CA ASP A 170 81.27 26.88 20.91
C ASP A 170 82.26 27.88 21.61
N TRP A 171 81.64 28.85 22.32
CA TRP A 171 82.48 29.84 23.03
C TRP A 171 83.24 29.17 24.16
N PRO A 172 84.41 29.78 24.56
CA PRO A 172 85.28 29.22 25.58
C PRO A 172 84.76 29.33 27.02
N VAL A 173 83.52 29.86 27.18
CA VAL A 173 82.85 30.07 28.48
C VAL A 173 81.44 29.57 28.43
N ALA A 174 80.88 29.20 29.58
CA ALA A 174 79.47 28.87 29.66
C ALA A 174 78.60 30.08 29.47
N VAL A 175 77.46 29.89 28.82
CA VAL A 175 76.53 30.97 28.55
C VAL A 175 75.03 30.58 28.91
N SER A 176 74.24 31.56 29.26
CA SER A 176 72.82 31.43 29.32
C SER A 176 72.17 32.57 28.47
N LEU A 177 71.15 32.20 27.69
CA LEU A 177 70.46 33.11 26.76
C LEU A 177 69.01 33.18 27.12
N GLY A 178 68.43 34.40 27.10
CA GLY A 178 67.03 34.64 26.86
C GLY A 178 66.85 35.00 25.39
N ILE A 179 65.93 34.32 24.70
CA ILE A 179 65.71 34.53 23.28
C ILE A 179 64.19 34.73 23.07
N ASP A 180 63.84 35.82 22.41
CA ASP A 180 62.50 35.99 21.85
C ASP A 180 62.50 35.58 20.38
N LEU A 181 61.55 34.67 20.02
CA LEU A 181 61.14 34.44 18.65
C LEU A 181 60.30 35.63 18.26
N VAL A 182 60.67 36.40 17.24
CA VAL A 182 59.96 37.62 16.84
C VAL A 182 59.56 37.56 15.37
N ASN A 183 58.46 38.21 15.05
CA ASN A 183 58.11 38.50 13.67
C ASN A 183 59.13 39.45 13.06
N SER A 184 59.87 39.01 12.03
CA SER A 184 60.96 39.80 11.42
C SER A 184 60.49 41.15 10.83
N SER A 185 59.23 41.26 10.40
CA SER A 185 58.67 42.47 9.77
C SER A 185 58.19 43.50 10.80
N THR A 186 57.64 43.02 11.95
CA THR A 186 57.00 43.90 12.97
C THR A 186 57.83 44.03 14.25
N GLY A 187 58.75 43.08 14.50
CA GLY A 187 59.51 42.99 15.73
C GLY A 187 58.72 42.51 16.95
N SER A 188 57.44 42.08 16.75
CA SER A 188 56.60 41.58 17.85
C SER A 188 57.03 40.19 18.30
N THR A 189 57.06 39.97 19.61
CA THR A 189 57.41 38.69 20.23
C THR A 189 56.30 37.67 20.02
N ILE A 190 56.67 36.47 19.56
CA ILE A 190 55.78 35.35 19.34
C ILE A 190 55.89 34.34 20.52
N ALA A 191 57.14 34.02 20.89
CA ALA A 191 57.46 33.13 22.02
C ALA A 191 58.81 33.50 22.65
N SER A 192 58.96 33.22 23.93
CA SER A 192 60.20 33.52 24.66
C SER A 192 60.80 32.24 25.21
N TYR A 193 62.12 32.09 25.03
CA TYR A 193 62.88 30.89 25.40
C TYR A 193 63.98 31.27 26.39
N THR A 194 64.30 30.33 27.31
CA THR A 194 65.36 30.51 28.26
C THR A 194 66.35 29.30 28.20
N LEU A 195 67.52 29.54 27.65
CA LEU A 195 68.53 28.56 27.43
C LEU A 195 69.62 28.66 28.54
N ASN A 196 69.51 27.85 29.55
CA ASN A 196 70.37 27.98 30.75
C ASN A 196 71.63 27.15 30.71
N ASN A 197 72.75 27.77 31.04
CA ASN A 197 74.04 27.13 31.38
C ASN A 197 74.54 26.15 30.29
N ALA A 198 74.48 26.56 29.02
CA ALA A 198 75.24 25.86 27.97
C ALA A 198 76.70 25.94 28.26
N SER A 199 77.35 24.78 28.55
CA SER A 199 78.77 24.70 28.92
C SER A 199 79.68 25.17 27.77
N ALA A 200 80.88 25.59 28.06
CA ALA A 200 81.88 25.98 27.07
C ALA A 200 82.19 24.83 26.08
N ASN A 201 82.70 25.20 24.88
CA ASN A 201 83.26 24.28 23.87
C ASN A 201 82.31 23.13 23.46
N GLY A 202 81.12 23.45 22.92
CA GLY A 202 80.17 22.47 22.42
C GLY A 202 79.10 22.07 23.43
N GLY A 203 78.98 22.75 24.55
CA GLY A 203 77.91 22.49 25.53
C GLY A 203 76.55 22.91 24.99
N THR A 204 75.50 22.20 25.37
CA THR A 204 74.11 22.46 24.83
C THR A 204 73.16 22.88 25.93
N ALA A 205 72.17 23.64 25.54
CA ALA A 205 70.99 23.93 26.34
C ALA A 205 69.71 23.99 25.39
N SER A 206 68.59 23.58 25.86
CA SER A 206 67.35 23.67 25.05
C SER A 206 66.14 24.12 25.86
N ASP A 207 65.18 24.67 25.19
CA ASP A 207 63.91 25.06 25.74
C ASP A 207 62.85 24.88 24.69
N THR A 208 61.61 24.54 25.12
CA THR A 208 60.49 24.21 24.27
C THR A 208 59.26 25.01 24.67
N GLU A 209 58.69 25.71 23.73
CA GLU A 209 57.50 26.50 23.93
C GLU A 209 56.33 25.98 23.08
N SER A 210 55.12 26.04 23.63
CA SER A 210 53.88 25.75 22.92
C SER A 210 53.56 26.83 21.90
N LEU A 211 53.16 26.42 20.70
CA LEU A 211 52.65 27.27 19.65
C LEU A 211 51.11 27.47 19.66
N ILE A 212 50.42 26.80 20.57
CA ILE A 212 48.95 26.86 20.66
C ILE A 212 48.49 28.33 20.81
N ASN A 213 47.56 28.76 19.95
CA ASN A 213 47.07 30.13 19.85
C ASN A 213 48.11 31.17 19.46
N LYS A 214 49.28 30.75 18.93
CA LYS A 214 50.27 31.65 18.38
C LYS A 214 50.22 31.68 16.85
N THR A 215 50.56 32.82 16.24
CA THR A 215 50.65 32.97 14.80
C THR A 215 52.11 33.16 14.40
N LEU A 216 52.58 32.28 13.52
CA LEU A 216 53.88 32.41 12.89
C LEU A 216 53.75 33.10 11.53
N PRO A 217 54.52 34.14 11.25
CA PRO A 217 54.64 34.75 9.91
C PRO A 217 55.59 33.90 9.03
N SER A 218 55.65 34.27 7.74
CA SER A 218 56.59 33.60 6.81
C SER A 218 58.08 33.75 7.19
N THR A 219 58.42 34.76 7.95
CA THR A 219 59.82 35.01 8.37
C THR A 219 59.88 35.37 9.84
N VAL A 220 60.77 34.71 10.56
CA VAL A 220 61.00 34.93 11.99
C VAL A 220 62.45 35.36 12.27
N GLY A 221 62.62 36.14 13.33
CA GLY A 221 63.93 36.48 13.85
C GLY A 221 64.10 36.04 15.28
N PHE A 222 65.35 35.92 15.71
CA PHE A 222 65.73 35.55 17.06
C PHE A 222 66.36 36.75 17.77
N LYS A 223 65.63 37.38 18.67
CA LYS A 223 66.11 38.50 19.45
C LYS A 223 66.71 37.99 20.74
N ILE A 224 68.03 38.23 20.96
CA ILE A 224 68.65 37.95 22.21
C ILE A 224 68.25 39.02 23.22
N THR A 225 67.41 38.68 24.17
CA THR A 225 66.87 39.56 25.22
C THR A 225 67.81 39.64 26.42
N SER A 226 68.55 38.56 26.71
CA SER A 226 69.53 38.50 27.76
C SER A 226 70.66 37.54 27.39
N LEU A 227 71.90 37.91 27.78
CA LEU A 227 73.05 37.07 27.64
C LEU A 227 73.81 37.18 28.95
N THR A 228 74.00 36.06 29.61
CA THR A 228 74.81 36.01 30.83
C THR A 228 75.91 34.94 30.73
N SER A 229 77.11 35.27 31.23
CA SER A 229 78.20 34.36 31.31
C SER A 229 79.01 34.63 32.58
N PRO A 230 79.45 33.64 33.34
CA PRO A 230 80.34 33.86 34.48
C PRO A 230 81.75 34.35 34.04
N GLY A 231 82.05 34.24 32.72
CA GLY A 231 83.35 34.48 32.20
C GLY A 231 84.38 33.36 32.59
N SER A 232 85.63 33.63 32.34
CA SER A 232 86.70 32.67 32.72
C SER A 232 87.39 33.06 34.02
N GLY A 233 86.95 34.14 34.67
CA GLY A 233 87.65 34.69 35.85
C GLY A 233 89.07 35.11 35.51
N SER A 234 90.09 34.54 36.21
CA SER A 234 91.47 34.79 35.91
C SER A 234 92.12 33.76 34.96
N THR A 235 91.36 32.77 34.50
CA THR A 235 91.80 31.70 33.58
C THR A 235 91.88 32.27 32.15
N PHE A 236 92.99 32.12 31.50
CA PHE A 236 93.22 32.48 30.10
C PHE A 236 92.54 31.43 29.21
N VAL A 237 91.71 31.82 28.34
CA VAL A 237 91.06 31.00 27.33
C VAL A 237 91.33 31.55 25.91
N GLY A 238 91.31 30.68 24.91
CA GLY A 238 91.48 31.12 23.52
C GLY A 238 90.24 31.91 23.12
N ILE A 239 90.44 33.13 22.62
CA ILE A 239 89.31 33.97 22.12
C ILE A 239 89.32 33.88 20.59
N ASP A 240 88.36 33.12 20.07
CA ASP A 240 88.05 33.12 18.62
C ASP A 240 86.75 33.78 18.39
N THR A 241 86.71 34.90 17.67
CA THR A 241 85.51 35.64 17.36
C THR A 241 84.63 34.97 16.28
N THR A 242 85.13 33.89 15.66
CA THR A 242 84.37 33.02 14.73
C THR A 242 83.61 31.90 15.45
N ASP A 243 84.02 31.59 16.75
CA ASP A 243 83.22 30.68 17.55
C ASP A 243 81.80 31.17 17.64
N ALA A 244 80.78 30.26 17.42
CA ALA A 244 79.45 30.62 17.31
C ALA A 244 78.58 30.07 18.46
N LEU A 245 77.49 30.78 18.69
CA LEU A 245 76.29 30.21 19.31
C LEU A 245 75.41 29.71 18.16
N THR A 246 75.34 28.40 18.03
CA THR A 246 74.46 27.78 17.00
C THR A 246 73.13 27.48 17.62
N LEU A 247 72.08 28.07 17.05
CA LEU A 247 70.68 27.81 17.39
C LEU A 247 70.06 26.84 16.37
N ASP A 248 69.74 25.65 16.84
CA ASP A 248 68.91 24.70 16.10
C ASP A 248 67.44 24.79 16.54
N ILE A 249 66.59 25.18 15.64
CA ILE A 249 65.17 25.37 15.87
C ILE A 249 64.44 24.23 15.18
N SER A 250 63.62 23.50 15.89
CA SER A 250 62.78 22.43 15.36
C SER A 250 61.36 22.56 15.90
N SER A 251 60.40 22.21 15.07
CA SER A 251 58.98 22.09 15.50
C SER A 251 58.54 20.65 15.54
N ALA A 252 57.50 20.38 16.31
CA ALA A 252 56.86 19.09 16.39
C ALA A 252 55.33 19.25 16.47
N ASP A 253 54.60 18.29 15.87
CA ASP A 253 53.15 18.14 15.96
C ASP A 253 52.39 19.40 15.55
N LEU A 254 52.80 20.04 14.48
CA LEU A 254 52.21 21.27 13.99
C LEU A 254 50.83 21.01 13.36
N GLU A 255 49.79 21.58 13.94
CA GLU A 255 48.45 21.64 13.39
C GLU A 255 47.96 23.08 13.38
N VAL A 256 47.33 23.52 12.29
CA VAL A 256 46.82 24.87 12.15
C VAL A 256 45.29 24.91 12.10
N TYR A 257 44.70 25.93 12.68
CA TYR A 257 43.27 26.27 12.47
C TYR A 257 43.05 27.38 11.43
N ASN A 258 44.10 28.16 11.11
CA ASN A 258 44.12 29.15 10.04
C ASN A 258 45.54 29.27 9.48
N ALA A 259 45.65 29.24 8.16
CA ALA A 259 46.93 29.41 7.51
C ALA A 259 46.79 29.98 6.07
N VAL A 260 47.88 30.63 5.59
CA VAL A 260 48.12 30.87 4.17
C VAL A 260 49.23 29.96 3.73
N THR A 261 48.89 28.87 3.06
CA THR A 261 49.84 27.79 2.73
C THR A 261 49.44 27.09 1.41
N GLU A 262 50.41 26.39 0.83
CA GLU A 262 50.13 25.45 -0.23
C GLU A 262 49.62 24.17 0.42
N ILE A 263 48.46 23.66 -0.05
CA ILE A 263 47.86 22.38 0.40
C ILE A 263 48.18 21.32 -0.65
N SER A 264 48.60 20.16 -0.25
CA SER A 264 48.77 19.03 -1.16
C SER A 264 47.42 18.41 -1.49
N THR A 265 47.28 17.82 -2.67
CA THR A 265 46.13 17.00 -3.04
C THR A 265 45.93 15.89 -2.04
N GLN A 266 44.74 15.78 -1.45
CA GLN A 266 44.43 14.82 -0.41
C GLN A 266 42.93 14.55 -0.28
N ASP A 267 42.58 13.38 0.20
CA ASP A 267 41.19 13.05 0.56
C ASP A 267 40.86 13.72 1.89
N ILE A 268 39.73 14.43 1.92
CA ILE A 268 39.20 15.11 3.10
C ILE A 268 38.00 14.37 3.70
N SER A 269 37.36 13.49 2.93
CA SER A 269 36.32 12.59 3.41
C SER A 269 36.27 11.33 2.57
N ASN A 270 35.92 10.22 3.22
CA ASN A 270 35.55 8.96 2.61
C ASN A 270 34.55 8.30 3.58
N ASP A 271 33.27 8.61 3.42
CA ASP A 271 32.20 8.20 4.33
C ASP A 271 30.99 7.71 3.56
N THR A 272 30.17 6.89 4.20
CA THR A 272 28.89 6.43 3.66
C THR A 272 27.77 7.00 4.50
N GLN A 273 26.91 7.74 3.85
CA GLN A 273 25.67 8.28 4.42
C GLN A 273 24.52 7.34 4.09
N TYR A 274 23.46 7.35 4.92
CA TYR A 274 22.30 6.50 4.70
C TYR A 274 21.03 7.34 4.70
N ILE A 275 20.26 7.28 3.59
CA ILE A 275 18.93 7.87 3.52
C ILE A 275 17.90 6.83 3.94
N ASP A 276 17.01 7.20 4.84
CA ASP A 276 15.92 6.34 5.29
C ASP A 276 14.76 6.40 4.29
N LEU A 277 14.48 5.29 3.62
CA LEU A 277 13.35 5.11 2.71
C LEU A 277 12.18 4.37 3.39
N GLY A 278 12.26 4.12 4.69
CA GLY A 278 11.21 3.46 5.46
C GLY A 278 9.96 4.31 5.55
N THR A 279 8.81 3.64 5.58
CA THR A 279 7.47 4.29 5.68
C THR A 279 7.14 4.70 7.12
N GLY A 280 8.01 4.36 8.08
CA GLY A 280 7.84 4.63 9.51
C GLY A 280 6.98 3.59 10.25
N GLY A 281 6.56 2.52 9.56
CA GLY A 281 5.85 1.37 10.12
C GLY A 281 6.77 0.19 10.45
N SER A 282 6.24 -1.02 10.29
CA SER A 282 6.98 -2.28 10.48
C SER A 282 7.55 -2.85 9.18
N GLU A 283 7.48 -2.11 8.10
CA GLU A 283 7.93 -2.52 6.78
C GLU A 283 9.46 -2.54 6.71
N GLU A 284 10.01 -3.55 6.06
CA GLU A 284 11.45 -3.72 5.84
C GLU A 284 11.72 -3.80 4.33
N LEU A 285 12.08 -2.68 3.72
CA LEU A 285 12.43 -2.63 2.30
C LEU A 285 13.84 -3.13 2.12
N ARG A 286 14.06 -4.07 1.20
CA ARG A 286 15.35 -4.71 0.96
C ARG A 286 15.94 -4.40 -0.41
N GLU A 287 15.10 -4.36 -1.41
CA GLU A 287 15.47 -4.01 -2.77
C GLU A 287 14.40 -3.10 -3.37
N LEU A 288 14.83 -2.13 -4.13
CA LEU A 288 13.96 -1.16 -4.78
C LEU A 288 14.42 -0.93 -6.21
N LEU A 289 13.59 -1.28 -7.19
CA LEU A 289 13.74 -0.82 -8.56
C LEU A 289 12.97 0.48 -8.73
N PHE A 290 13.65 1.53 -9.13
CA PHE A 290 12.97 2.74 -9.60
C PHE A 290 12.51 2.60 -11.06
N SER A 291 11.28 2.95 -11.37
CA SER A 291 10.86 3.22 -12.74
C SER A 291 11.28 4.62 -13.17
N THR A 292 11.17 5.58 -12.27
CA THR A 292 11.73 6.92 -12.40
C THR A 292 12.21 7.41 -11.04
N ALA A 293 13.38 8.02 -10.99
CA ALA A 293 13.87 8.73 -9.81
C ALA A 293 15.00 9.68 -10.18
N SER A 294 15.12 10.76 -9.45
CA SER A 294 16.24 11.70 -9.53
C SER A 294 16.81 11.91 -8.14
N PHE A 295 18.13 11.88 -8.04
CA PHE A 295 18.85 12.29 -6.86
C PHE A 295 19.44 13.67 -7.09
N ASP A 296 18.83 14.69 -6.51
CA ASP A 296 19.20 16.07 -6.66
C ASP A 296 20.16 16.47 -5.55
N TYR A 297 21.20 17.25 -5.89
CA TYR A 297 22.20 17.69 -4.95
C TYR A 297 22.53 19.16 -5.08
N GLU A 298 22.88 19.77 -3.96
CA GLU A 298 23.46 21.10 -3.87
C GLU A 298 24.71 21.03 -2.96
N PHE A 299 25.89 21.39 -3.52
CA PHE A 299 27.17 21.46 -2.82
C PHE A 299 27.65 22.88 -2.73
N THR A 300 27.87 23.36 -1.52
CA THR A 300 28.45 24.69 -1.29
C THR A 300 29.77 24.55 -0.57
N SER A 301 30.87 24.89 -1.24
CA SER A 301 32.21 24.88 -0.68
C SER A 301 32.64 26.27 -0.24
N THR A 302 33.20 26.40 0.96
CA THR A 302 33.93 27.61 1.41
C THR A 302 35.44 27.45 1.26
N LEU A 303 35.89 26.24 0.85
CA LEU A 303 37.31 25.96 0.63
C LEU A 303 37.91 26.76 -0.48
N ALA A 304 39.12 27.20 -0.32
CA ALA A 304 39.87 28.00 -1.29
C ALA A 304 40.49 27.17 -2.42
N GLU A 305 40.34 25.86 -2.40
CA GLU A 305 40.81 24.91 -3.42
C GLU A 305 39.61 24.19 -4.06
N THR A 306 39.83 23.69 -5.26
CA THR A 306 38.86 22.88 -5.99
C THR A 306 38.71 21.50 -5.31
N LEU A 307 37.46 21.02 -5.22
CA LEU A 307 37.15 19.67 -4.78
C LEU A 307 36.74 18.79 -5.95
N GLU A 308 37.18 17.56 -5.94
CA GLU A 308 36.63 16.49 -6.75
C GLU A 308 35.84 15.57 -5.81
N LEU A 309 34.50 15.52 -6.01
CA LEU A 309 33.57 14.76 -5.20
C LEU A 309 33.07 13.56 -6.00
N THR A 310 33.32 12.36 -5.52
CA THR A 310 32.71 11.14 -6.07
C THR A 310 31.53 10.73 -5.20
N LEU A 311 30.34 10.70 -5.80
CA LEU A 311 29.14 10.15 -5.21
C LEU A 311 28.87 8.78 -5.83
N GLY A 312 28.64 7.77 -5.00
CA GLY A 312 28.26 6.43 -5.43
C GLY A 312 27.06 5.91 -4.64
N PHE A 313 26.36 4.96 -5.21
CA PHE A 313 25.27 4.24 -4.57
C PHE A 313 25.67 2.77 -4.45
N PRO A 314 26.36 2.38 -3.38
CA PRO A 314 26.88 1.03 -3.18
C PRO A 314 25.78 -0.03 -3.26
N GLY A 315 25.98 -1.07 -4.08
CA GLY A 315 25.00 -2.10 -4.30
C GLY A 315 23.89 -1.73 -5.29
N SER A 316 23.99 -0.58 -5.97
CA SER A 316 23.09 -0.25 -7.07
C SER A 316 23.46 -0.98 -8.35
N ASP A 317 22.48 -1.26 -9.18
CA ASP A 317 22.66 -1.75 -10.55
C ASP A 317 21.78 -0.93 -11.49
N GLN A 318 22.40 -0.18 -12.39
CA GLN A 318 21.72 0.46 -13.49
C GLN A 318 22.32 -0.05 -14.81
N ASN A 319 21.59 -0.96 -15.48
CA ASN A 319 22.05 -1.62 -16.72
C ASN A 319 23.36 -2.44 -16.56
N GLY A 320 23.57 -3.06 -15.43
CA GLY A 320 24.76 -3.87 -15.14
C GLY A 320 25.96 -3.06 -14.65
N VAL A 321 25.76 -1.80 -14.24
CA VAL A 321 26.80 -0.91 -13.73
C VAL A 321 26.32 -0.27 -12.44
N GLU A 322 27.19 -0.22 -11.44
CA GLU A 322 26.95 0.53 -10.21
C GLU A 322 26.84 2.02 -10.52
N VAL A 323 25.88 2.70 -9.90
CA VAL A 323 25.67 4.14 -10.14
C VAL A 323 26.68 4.93 -9.33
N ASP A 324 27.59 5.61 -10.03
CA ASP A 324 28.52 6.58 -9.46
C ASP A 324 28.66 7.81 -10.36
N THR A 325 29.13 8.90 -9.81
CA THR A 325 29.44 10.11 -10.56
C THR A 325 30.49 10.94 -9.86
N THR A 326 31.35 11.57 -10.66
CA THR A 326 32.37 12.49 -10.16
C THR A 326 31.97 13.93 -10.50
N ILE A 327 31.98 14.80 -9.51
CA ILE A 327 31.53 16.19 -9.58
C ILE A 327 32.68 17.10 -9.17
N THR A 328 33.04 18.06 -10.02
CA THR A 328 34.02 19.08 -9.69
C THR A 328 33.34 20.29 -9.06
N ILE A 329 33.78 20.66 -7.86
CA ILE A 329 33.30 21.82 -7.12
C ILE A 329 34.40 22.87 -7.11
N THR A 330 34.20 23.97 -7.81
CA THR A 330 35.16 25.06 -7.85
C THR A 330 35.33 25.73 -6.48
N ALA A 331 36.51 26.18 -6.18
CA ALA A 331 36.83 26.90 -4.95
C ALA A 331 35.82 27.98 -4.61
N GLY A 332 35.26 27.97 -3.41
CA GLY A 332 34.28 28.95 -2.90
C GLY A 332 32.96 29.00 -3.64
N ALA A 333 32.60 27.95 -4.41
CA ALA A 333 31.40 27.96 -5.25
C ALA A 333 30.29 27.02 -4.75
N THR A 334 29.09 27.27 -5.24
CA THR A 334 27.95 26.34 -5.15
C THR A 334 27.79 25.59 -6.47
N THR A 335 27.64 24.28 -6.41
CA THR A 335 27.38 23.38 -7.55
C THR A 335 26.08 22.65 -7.32
N ILE A 336 25.14 22.77 -8.28
CA ILE A 336 23.82 22.10 -8.23
C ILE A 336 23.74 21.14 -9.41
N GLY A 337 23.16 19.98 -9.20
CA GLY A 337 22.93 19.01 -10.26
C GLY A 337 22.03 17.87 -9.81
N SER A 338 21.87 16.89 -10.70
CA SER A 338 21.08 15.70 -10.45
C SER A 338 21.72 14.46 -11.06
N ILE A 339 21.49 13.32 -10.42
CA ILE A 339 21.84 11.99 -10.89
C ILE A 339 20.57 11.27 -11.26
N ASN A 340 20.47 10.77 -12.49
CA ASN A 340 19.34 9.98 -12.94
C ASN A 340 19.45 8.55 -12.38
N LEU A 341 18.40 8.12 -11.66
CA LEU A 341 18.26 6.78 -11.11
C LEU A 341 17.14 5.98 -11.80
N ASP A 342 16.68 6.41 -12.97
CA ASP A 342 15.66 5.68 -13.73
C ASP A 342 16.15 4.26 -14.05
N ASN A 343 15.31 3.26 -13.75
CA ASN A 343 15.62 1.84 -13.89
C ASN A 343 16.82 1.34 -13.06
N ALA A 344 17.23 2.08 -12.03
CA ALA A 344 18.23 1.60 -11.07
C ALA A 344 17.58 0.66 -10.05
N ILE A 345 18.23 -0.47 -9.82
CA ILE A 345 17.95 -1.38 -8.70
C ILE A 345 18.88 -0.98 -7.56
N LEU A 346 18.32 -0.79 -6.37
CA LEU A 346 19.03 -0.38 -5.18
C LEU A 346 18.95 -1.46 -4.10
N ASP A 347 20.10 -1.83 -3.53
CA ASP A 347 20.19 -2.68 -2.34
C ASP A 347 20.07 -1.81 -1.09
N LEU A 348 19.01 -2.02 -0.31
CA LEU A 348 18.69 -1.27 0.91
C LEU A 348 19.12 -2.00 2.19
N THR A 349 19.93 -3.06 2.06
CA THR A 349 20.34 -3.94 3.19
C THR A 349 21.76 -3.66 3.71
N THR A 350 22.44 -2.69 3.16
CA THR A 350 23.89 -2.47 3.38
C THR A 350 24.22 -1.73 4.66
N ASP A 351 23.27 -1.09 5.34
CA ASP A 351 23.52 -0.43 6.63
C ASP A 351 23.83 -1.47 7.72
N PRO A 352 25.03 -1.42 8.37
CA PRO A 352 25.37 -2.34 9.45
C PRO A 352 24.49 -2.22 10.70
N ALA A 353 23.85 -1.07 10.90
CA ALA A 353 22.98 -0.83 12.05
C ALA A 353 21.57 -1.31 11.83
N GLN A 354 21.09 -1.24 10.58
CA GLN A 354 19.74 -1.65 10.18
C GLN A 354 19.80 -2.16 8.75
N ASN A 355 19.70 -3.45 8.56
CA ASN A 355 19.84 -4.13 7.28
C ASN A 355 18.57 -4.11 6.41
N HIS A 356 17.87 -3.01 6.39
CA HIS A 356 16.70 -2.75 5.54
C HIS A 356 16.38 -1.26 5.46
N SER A 357 15.64 -0.86 4.45
CA SER A 357 15.07 0.48 4.26
C SER A 357 16.08 1.63 4.23
N LYS A 358 17.36 1.34 4.05
CA LYS A 358 18.44 2.34 4.06
C LYS A 358 19.14 2.38 2.71
N LEU A 359 19.06 3.53 2.02
CA LEU A 359 19.79 3.79 0.80
C LEU A 359 21.20 4.29 1.16
N PRO A 360 22.27 3.52 0.83
CA PRO A 360 23.64 3.95 1.04
C PRO A 360 24.06 4.97 -0.02
N ILE A 361 24.76 6.02 0.43
CA ILE A 361 25.42 7.00 -0.44
C ILE A 361 26.86 7.12 0.00
N SER A 362 27.80 6.64 -0.82
CA SER A 362 29.22 6.84 -0.58
C SER A 362 29.65 8.23 -1.06
N VAL A 363 30.36 8.95 -0.23
CA VAL A 363 30.87 10.29 -0.51
C VAL A 363 32.36 10.32 -0.31
N THR A 364 33.13 10.38 -1.38
CA THR A 364 34.55 10.62 -1.34
C THR A 364 34.87 12.02 -1.83
N ALA A 365 35.47 12.84 -1.00
CA ALA A 365 35.86 14.22 -1.33
C ALA A 365 37.38 14.36 -1.34
N THR A 366 37.93 14.67 -2.48
CA THR A 366 39.38 14.90 -2.69
C THR A 366 39.62 16.38 -2.97
N LEU A 367 40.45 17.00 -2.17
CA LEU A 367 40.95 18.36 -2.40
C LEU A 367 42.05 18.33 -3.44
N ILE A 368 41.92 19.12 -4.49
CA ILE A 368 42.88 19.21 -5.61
C ILE A 368 43.74 20.46 -5.43
N SER A 369 45.03 20.29 -5.20
CA SER A 369 45.97 21.41 -5.05
C SER A 369 46.14 22.19 -6.32
N SER A 370 46.04 23.52 -6.20
CA SER A 370 46.39 24.45 -7.29
C SER A 370 47.89 24.70 -7.43
N GLY A 371 48.71 24.24 -6.47
CA GLY A 371 50.14 24.55 -6.36
C GLY A 371 50.43 26.02 -5.95
N ALA A 372 49.44 26.75 -5.51
CA ALA A 372 49.55 28.09 -4.99
C ALA A 372 49.29 28.14 -3.48
N GLN A 373 49.80 29.18 -2.82
CA GLN A 373 49.38 29.45 -1.44
C GLN A 373 47.98 29.96 -1.37
N VAL A 374 47.11 29.29 -0.62
CA VAL A 374 45.72 29.64 -0.40
C VAL A 374 45.42 29.90 1.08
N SER A 375 44.46 30.75 1.35
CA SER A 375 43.97 30.94 2.73
C SER A 375 43.05 29.80 3.12
N ILE A 376 43.36 29.16 4.24
CA ILE A 376 42.54 28.05 4.80
C ILE A 376 42.15 28.40 6.23
N ASP A 377 40.94 27.95 6.59
CA ASP A 377 40.41 28.08 7.94
C ASP A 377 39.79 26.72 8.37
N SER A 378 39.97 26.34 9.63
CA SER A 378 39.42 25.09 10.16
C SER A 378 37.87 25.03 10.12
N SER A 379 37.22 26.17 9.95
CA SER A 379 35.78 26.30 9.72
C SER A 379 35.36 26.16 8.25
N ASP A 380 36.36 26.13 7.33
CA ASP A 380 36.06 25.86 5.93
C ASP A 380 35.44 24.49 5.79
N ALA A 381 34.37 24.42 4.99
CA ALA A 381 33.55 23.24 4.88
C ALA A 381 32.98 23.06 3.47
N LEU A 382 32.69 21.83 3.15
CA LEU A 382 31.77 21.43 2.10
C LEU A 382 30.41 21.13 2.73
N ASN A 383 29.43 21.98 2.48
CA ASN A 383 28.05 21.72 2.85
C ASN A 383 27.33 21.03 1.69
N MET A 384 26.62 19.96 2.01
CA MET A 384 25.93 19.10 1.06
C MET A 384 24.45 19.01 1.42
N THR A 385 23.60 19.19 0.45
CA THR A 385 22.16 18.96 0.55
C THR A 385 21.77 17.94 -0.52
N PHE A 386 21.04 16.92 -0.12
CA PHE A 386 20.56 15.86 -0.99
C PHE A 386 19.05 15.76 -0.90
N GLU A 387 18.40 15.53 -2.03
CA GLU A 387 16.97 15.30 -2.12
C GLU A 387 16.67 14.26 -3.19
N MET A 388 15.76 13.33 -2.88
CA MET A 388 15.24 12.40 -3.88
C MET A 388 13.91 12.91 -4.41
N THR A 389 13.81 13.06 -5.73
CA THR A 389 12.63 13.60 -6.41
C THR A 389 12.13 12.64 -7.49
N ASN A 390 10.89 12.86 -7.95
CA ASN A 390 10.25 12.06 -9.00
C ASN A 390 10.22 10.55 -8.70
N LEU A 391 10.05 10.18 -7.43
CA LEU A 391 10.10 8.80 -6.97
C LEU A 391 8.89 8.00 -7.48
N GLN A 392 9.14 7.08 -8.41
CA GLN A 392 8.21 6.04 -8.82
C GLN A 392 8.95 4.71 -8.85
N PHE A 393 8.43 3.74 -8.13
CA PHE A 393 9.04 2.42 -8.14
C PHE A 393 8.52 1.56 -9.29
N GLY A 394 9.35 0.64 -9.77
CA GLY A 394 8.98 -0.45 -10.65
C GLY A 394 8.59 -1.69 -9.86
N HIS A 395 9.46 -2.09 -8.92
CA HIS A 395 9.14 -3.09 -7.90
C HIS A 395 9.87 -2.80 -6.58
N ILE A 396 9.32 -3.37 -5.52
CA ILE A 396 9.92 -3.37 -4.18
C ILE A 396 9.93 -4.80 -3.66
N LEU A 397 11.05 -5.26 -3.12
CA LEU A 397 11.17 -6.50 -2.36
C LEU A 397 11.35 -6.19 -0.88
N GLY A 398 10.72 -7.01 -0.04
CA GLY A 398 10.88 -6.87 1.40
C GLY A 398 9.72 -7.42 2.20
N TYR A 399 9.63 -7.00 3.45
CA TYR A 399 8.50 -7.25 4.32
C TYR A 399 7.61 -6.00 4.38
N PHE A 400 6.31 -6.17 4.14
CA PHE A 400 5.35 -5.05 4.01
C PHE A 400 4.49 -4.83 5.25
N GLY A 401 4.89 -5.35 6.38
CA GLY A 401 4.13 -5.25 7.63
C GLY A 401 2.87 -6.12 7.62
N THR A 402 2.10 -6.07 8.70
CA THR A 402 0.78 -6.65 8.80
C THR A 402 -0.24 -5.54 8.65
N GLN A 403 -1.09 -5.62 7.64
CA GLN A 403 -2.08 -4.59 7.32
C GLN A 403 -3.45 -5.22 7.09
N GLN A 404 -4.50 -4.46 7.38
CA GLN A 404 -5.87 -4.81 7.06
C GLN A 404 -6.47 -3.71 6.20
N ILE A 405 -6.98 -4.10 5.02
CA ILE A 405 -7.70 -3.22 4.11
C ILE A 405 -9.16 -3.61 4.15
N VAL A 406 -10.02 -2.66 4.49
CA VAL A 406 -11.47 -2.89 4.53
C VAL A 406 -12.02 -2.90 3.12
N ILE A 407 -12.84 -3.91 2.80
CA ILE A 407 -13.66 -3.95 1.59
C ILE A 407 -14.94 -3.21 1.89
N ASP A 408 -15.17 -2.11 1.18
CA ASP A 408 -16.38 -1.31 1.35
C ASP A 408 -17.63 -2.15 1.06
N PRO A 409 -18.68 -2.08 1.89
CA PRO A 409 -19.89 -2.83 1.66
C PRO A 409 -20.58 -2.46 0.35
N GLY A 410 -20.88 -3.48 -0.46
CA GLY A 410 -21.68 -3.37 -1.66
C GLY A 410 -22.95 -4.19 -1.54
N SER A 411 -23.89 -4.04 -2.46
CA SER A 411 -25.13 -4.83 -2.48
C SER A 411 -25.53 -5.25 -3.89
N VAL A 412 -26.03 -6.47 -3.99
CA VAL A 412 -26.60 -7.04 -5.21
C VAL A 412 -28.09 -7.25 -4.98
N PRO A 413 -28.97 -6.63 -5.78
CA PRO A 413 -30.42 -6.84 -5.66
C PRO A 413 -30.79 -8.27 -6.09
N LEU A 414 -31.72 -8.89 -5.36
CA LEU A 414 -32.25 -10.22 -5.64
C LEU A 414 -33.71 -10.20 -6.11
N SER A 415 -34.21 -9.03 -6.52
CA SER A 415 -35.59 -8.96 -7.01
C SER A 415 -35.70 -9.71 -8.34
N VAL A 416 -36.61 -10.67 -8.38
CA VAL A 416 -37.01 -11.43 -9.58
C VAL A 416 -38.48 -11.15 -9.79
N GLU A 417 -38.82 -10.47 -10.87
CA GLU A 417 -40.14 -9.91 -11.09
C GLU A 417 -41.32 -10.92 -10.89
N PHE A 418 -41.11 -12.19 -11.29
CA PHE A 418 -42.14 -13.19 -11.10
C PHE A 418 -42.34 -13.65 -9.64
N LEU A 419 -41.37 -13.36 -8.75
CA LEU A 419 -41.43 -13.68 -7.32
C LEU A 419 -42.00 -12.53 -6.49
N ASP A 420 -42.05 -11.30 -7.03
CA ASP A 420 -42.46 -10.12 -6.29
C ASP A 420 -43.96 -10.16 -5.95
N ASP A 421 -44.77 -10.83 -6.78
CA ASP A 421 -46.21 -11.02 -6.57
C ASP A 421 -46.57 -12.26 -5.73
N LEU A 422 -45.59 -13.08 -5.38
CA LEU A 422 -45.79 -14.30 -4.59
C LEU A 422 -45.60 -14.04 -3.10
N ASN A 423 -46.63 -14.39 -2.31
CA ASN A 423 -46.45 -14.51 -0.85
C ASN A 423 -46.00 -15.93 -0.51
N GLY A 424 -45.22 -16.09 0.56
CA GLY A 424 -44.72 -17.39 1.00
C GLY A 424 -43.19 -17.47 1.01
N GLN A 425 -42.65 -18.68 1.02
CA GLN A 425 -41.20 -18.89 1.07
C GLN A 425 -40.72 -19.86 -0.02
N ILE A 426 -39.64 -19.49 -0.67
CA ILE A 426 -38.90 -20.35 -1.60
C ILE A 426 -37.47 -20.47 -1.09
N SER A 427 -36.98 -21.71 -0.91
CA SER A 427 -35.62 -21.98 -0.50
C SER A 427 -34.90 -22.73 -1.60
N PHE A 428 -33.72 -22.27 -2.01
CA PHE A 428 -32.87 -22.98 -2.95
C PHE A 428 -32.04 -24.02 -2.20
N ALA A 429 -32.02 -25.26 -2.69
CA ALA A 429 -31.32 -26.37 -2.01
C ALA A 429 -29.82 -26.40 -2.31
N GLU A 430 -29.40 -25.89 -3.48
CA GLU A 430 -28.02 -25.90 -3.96
C GLU A 430 -27.55 -24.52 -4.42
N PRO A 431 -27.76 -23.48 -3.61
CA PRO A 431 -27.24 -22.15 -3.97
C PRO A 431 -25.71 -22.14 -3.84
N SER A 432 -25.06 -21.34 -4.67
CA SER A 432 -23.63 -21.08 -4.54
C SER A 432 -23.27 -19.64 -4.80
N ILE A 433 -22.28 -19.16 -4.05
CA ILE A 433 -21.56 -17.92 -4.32
C ILE A 433 -20.12 -18.34 -4.60
N SER A 434 -19.63 -18.00 -5.77
CA SER A 434 -18.22 -18.16 -6.11
C SER A 434 -17.60 -16.78 -6.41
N MET A 435 -16.35 -16.64 -6.02
CA MET A 435 -15.58 -15.45 -6.30
C MET A 435 -14.28 -15.86 -6.96
N GLU A 436 -14.07 -15.42 -8.19
CA GLU A 436 -12.81 -15.59 -8.89
C GLU A 436 -11.93 -14.37 -8.60
N ILE A 437 -10.75 -14.62 -8.04
CA ILE A 437 -9.86 -13.58 -7.56
C ILE A 437 -8.56 -13.66 -8.33
N THR A 438 -8.17 -12.54 -8.91
CA THR A 438 -6.91 -12.37 -9.61
C THR A 438 -5.95 -11.58 -8.74
N ASN A 439 -4.74 -12.11 -8.51
CA ASN A 439 -3.73 -11.53 -7.63
C ASN A 439 -2.36 -11.47 -8.31
N SER A 440 -1.79 -10.28 -8.43
CA SER A 440 -0.41 -10.04 -8.89
C SER A 440 0.51 -9.49 -7.80
N ILE A 441 0.07 -9.50 -6.55
CA ILE A 441 0.84 -9.08 -5.38
C ILE A 441 1.57 -10.30 -4.80
N GLY A 442 2.90 -10.22 -4.72
CA GLY A 442 3.76 -11.33 -4.31
C GLY A 442 3.94 -11.44 -2.79
N LEU A 443 2.83 -11.48 -2.04
CA LEU A 443 2.86 -11.62 -0.58
C LEU A 443 1.63 -12.37 -0.06
N PRO A 444 1.71 -13.00 1.13
CA PRO A 444 0.59 -13.73 1.73
C PRO A 444 -0.59 -12.83 2.03
N ILE A 445 -1.76 -13.20 1.53
CA ILE A 445 -3.01 -12.47 1.71
C ILE A 445 -4.10 -13.44 2.13
N GLU A 446 -4.89 -13.04 3.11
CA GLU A 446 -6.10 -13.73 3.55
C GLU A 446 -7.31 -12.82 3.32
N LEU A 447 -8.36 -13.39 2.77
CA LEU A 447 -9.64 -12.73 2.58
C LEU A 447 -10.60 -13.17 3.65
N ALA A 448 -11.11 -12.24 4.44
CA ALA A 448 -12.20 -12.40 5.39
C ALA A 448 -13.44 -11.70 4.80
N LEU A 449 -14.24 -12.46 4.04
CA LEU A 449 -15.41 -11.93 3.34
C LEU A 449 -16.68 -12.17 4.14
N ASP A 450 -17.49 -11.15 4.26
CA ASP A 450 -18.78 -11.15 4.92
C ASP A 450 -19.89 -11.01 3.88
N PHE A 451 -20.85 -11.95 3.89
CA PHE A 451 -22.06 -11.83 3.12
C PHE A 451 -23.27 -11.83 4.06
N SER A 452 -24.27 -11.06 3.71
CA SER A 452 -25.55 -11.05 4.43
C SER A 452 -26.70 -10.79 3.48
N SER A 453 -27.86 -11.37 3.76
CA SER A 453 -29.09 -11.05 3.06
C SER A 453 -30.07 -10.36 3.98
N TYR A 454 -30.93 -9.52 3.42
CA TYR A 454 -31.93 -8.75 4.15
C TYR A 454 -33.31 -9.05 3.62
N SER A 455 -34.28 -9.15 4.54
CA SER A 455 -35.71 -9.23 4.24
C SER A 455 -36.49 -8.54 5.33
N ALA A 456 -37.26 -7.51 4.97
CA ALA A 456 -38.10 -6.74 5.89
C ALA A 456 -37.35 -6.28 7.17
N GLY A 457 -36.08 -5.90 7.03
CA GLY A 457 -35.21 -5.41 8.12
C GLY A 457 -34.52 -6.50 8.96
N ASN A 458 -34.73 -7.80 8.65
CA ASN A 458 -33.99 -8.88 9.27
C ASN A 458 -32.80 -9.27 8.41
N GLY A 459 -31.62 -9.38 9.01
CA GLY A 459 -30.38 -9.80 8.35
C GLY A 459 -30.05 -11.26 8.64
N PHE A 460 -29.55 -11.96 7.63
CA PHE A 460 -28.97 -13.30 7.74
C PHE A 460 -27.54 -13.24 7.28
N ALA A 461 -26.59 -13.55 8.17
CA ALA A 461 -25.18 -13.53 7.84
C ALA A 461 -24.73 -14.90 7.30
N LEU A 462 -23.93 -14.87 6.26
CA LEU A 462 -23.21 -16.04 5.76
C LEU A 462 -21.84 -16.08 6.43
N ASN A 463 -21.59 -17.12 7.22
CA ASN A 463 -20.29 -17.37 7.81
C ASN A 463 -19.57 -18.44 6.99
N GLY A 464 -18.40 -18.12 6.52
CA GLY A 464 -17.50 -19.02 5.82
C GLY A 464 -16.09 -18.96 6.41
N PRO A 465 -15.19 -19.89 6.02
CA PRO A 465 -13.79 -19.81 6.41
C PRO A 465 -13.09 -18.64 5.74
N ASP A 466 -12.11 -18.06 6.45
CA ASP A 466 -11.16 -17.15 5.84
C ASP A 466 -10.41 -17.86 4.70
N TYR A 467 -10.16 -17.15 3.61
CA TYR A 467 -9.55 -17.74 2.41
C TYR A 467 -8.15 -17.21 2.19
N VAL A 468 -7.16 -18.10 2.28
CA VAL A 468 -5.77 -17.79 1.95
C VAL A 468 -5.61 -17.77 0.43
N LEU A 469 -5.34 -16.60 -0.10
CA LEU A 469 -5.26 -16.36 -1.54
C LEU A 469 -3.92 -16.87 -2.10
N PRO A 470 -3.92 -17.60 -3.22
CA PRO A 470 -2.70 -17.86 -3.98
C PRO A 470 -2.02 -16.54 -4.38
N TYR A 471 -0.70 -16.51 -4.29
CA TYR A 471 0.08 -15.33 -4.68
C TYR A 471 1.31 -15.72 -5.50
N PRO A 472 1.73 -14.86 -6.45
CA PRO A 472 2.88 -15.14 -7.29
C PRO A 472 4.19 -15.08 -6.47
N THR A 473 5.11 -15.98 -6.81
CA THR A 473 6.47 -16.03 -6.25
C THR A 473 7.54 -15.47 -7.20
N ILE A 474 7.11 -15.05 -8.39
CA ILE A 474 7.97 -14.48 -9.44
C ILE A 474 7.38 -13.13 -9.85
N ILE A 475 8.23 -12.10 -9.84
CA ILE A 475 7.85 -10.74 -10.24
C ILE A 475 7.25 -10.75 -11.65
N GLY A 476 6.10 -10.07 -11.79
CA GLY A 476 5.37 -9.95 -13.05
C GLY A 476 4.40 -11.09 -13.37
N ASN A 477 4.33 -12.13 -12.53
CA ASN A 477 3.33 -13.17 -12.64
C ASN A 477 2.04 -12.79 -11.91
N THR A 478 0.97 -13.51 -12.28
CA THR A 478 -0.35 -13.38 -11.67
C THR A 478 -0.82 -14.78 -11.28
N GLU A 479 -1.45 -14.89 -10.12
CA GLU A 479 -2.13 -16.10 -9.66
C GLU A 479 -3.63 -15.86 -9.57
N THR A 480 -4.40 -16.93 -9.75
CA THR A 480 -5.85 -16.90 -9.59
C THR A 480 -6.28 -17.84 -8.49
N GLY A 481 -7.28 -17.43 -7.73
CA GLY A 481 -7.89 -18.24 -6.70
C GLY A 481 -9.41 -18.19 -6.83
N THR A 482 -10.08 -19.27 -6.41
CA THR A 482 -11.54 -19.31 -6.38
C THR A 482 -12.00 -19.61 -4.97
N LEU A 483 -12.78 -18.70 -4.40
CA LEU A 483 -13.48 -18.90 -3.14
C LEU A 483 -14.92 -19.32 -3.47
N ILE A 484 -15.40 -20.41 -2.87
CA ILE A 484 -16.75 -20.92 -3.09
C ILE A 484 -17.45 -21.06 -1.74
N PHE A 485 -18.66 -20.53 -1.63
CA PHE A 485 -19.61 -20.79 -0.57
C PHE A 485 -20.76 -21.61 -1.13
N ASP A 486 -21.00 -22.79 -0.58
CA ASP A 486 -22.07 -23.69 -0.94
C ASP A 486 -22.73 -24.32 0.31
N ASN A 487 -23.70 -25.18 0.11
CA ASN A 487 -24.42 -25.87 1.19
C ASN A 487 -23.56 -26.87 1.97
N THR A 488 -22.32 -27.15 1.55
CA THR A 488 -21.42 -28.10 2.22
C THR A 488 -20.49 -27.41 3.21
N ASN A 489 -20.20 -26.12 3.00
CA ASN A 489 -19.23 -25.36 3.79
C ASN A 489 -19.80 -24.12 4.49
N SER A 490 -21.08 -23.80 4.27
CA SER A 490 -21.69 -22.59 4.81
C SER A 490 -23.20 -22.72 5.01
N GLN A 491 -23.83 -21.73 5.65
CA GLN A 491 -25.29 -21.61 5.80
C GLN A 491 -25.94 -20.85 4.62
N ILE A 492 -25.42 -21.01 3.42
CA ILE A 492 -25.85 -20.25 2.24
C ILE A 492 -27.33 -20.45 1.89
N VAL A 493 -27.91 -21.60 2.21
CA VAL A 493 -29.32 -21.90 1.99
C VAL A 493 -30.22 -20.91 2.73
N ASP A 494 -29.87 -20.53 3.96
CA ASP A 494 -30.64 -19.56 4.76
C ASP A 494 -30.55 -18.15 4.18
N VAL A 495 -29.43 -17.83 3.56
CA VAL A 495 -29.20 -16.55 2.87
C VAL A 495 -30.11 -16.43 1.65
N PHE A 496 -30.29 -17.52 0.90
CA PHE A 496 -31.10 -17.54 -0.32
C PHE A 496 -32.52 -18.09 -0.12
N THR A 497 -33.05 -18.09 1.09
CA THR A 497 -34.47 -18.32 1.31
C THR A 497 -35.24 -17.04 1.00
N LEU A 498 -35.97 -17.03 -0.09
CA LEU A 498 -36.72 -15.84 -0.58
C LEU A 498 -38.12 -15.72 0.10
N PRO A 499 -38.67 -14.51 0.21
CA PRO A 499 -38.23 -13.27 -0.39
C PRO A 499 -37.07 -12.61 0.35
N LYS A 500 -36.13 -12.07 -0.42
CA LYS A 500 -35.01 -11.23 0.06
C LYS A 500 -34.87 -10.02 -0.87
N ASP A 501 -34.54 -8.88 -0.29
CA ASP A 501 -34.39 -7.64 -1.04
C ASP A 501 -33.04 -7.57 -1.76
N SER A 502 -31.99 -7.98 -1.07
CA SER A 502 -30.62 -7.93 -1.58
C SER A 502 -29.66 -8.81 -0.80
N ILE A 503 -28.53 -9.12 -1.42
CA ILE A 503 -27.32 -9.62 -0.74
C ILE A 503 -26.35 -8.45 -0.59
N VAL A 504 -25.87 -8.24 0.62
CA VAL A 504 -24.80 -7.29 0.94
C VAL A 504 -23.52 -8.09 1.13
N TYR A 505 -22.44 -7.61 0.52
CA TYR A 505 -21.11 -8.15 0.69
C TYR A 505 -20.18 -7.09 1.25
N GLY A 506 -19.12 -7.50 1.91
CA GLY A 506 -18.07 -6.66 2.49
C GLY A 506 -16.99 -7.53 3.09
N GLY A 507 -16.17 -6.96 3.94
CA GLY A 507 -15.15 -7.73 4.65
C GLY A 507 -13.80 -7.02 4.75
N ALA A 508 -12.73 -7.81 4.76
CA ALA A 508 -11.37 -7.30 4.86
C ALA A 508 -10.38 -8.17 4.10
N VAL A 509 -9.30 -7.54 3.66
CA VAL A 509 -8.10 -8.17 3.13
C VAL A 509 -7.01 -8.04 4.18
N ASN A 510 -6.55 -9.16 4.72
CA ASN A 510 -5.49 -9.23 5.72
C ASN A 510 -4.15 -9.56 5.03
N ILE A 511 -3.22 -8.62 5.06
CA ILE A 511 -1.90 -8.77 4.46
C ILE A 511 -0.94 -9.29 5.52
N ASN A 512 -0.11 -10.28 5.16
CA ASN A 512 0.81 -10.96 6.08
C ASN A 512 0.10 -11.45 7.36
N HIS A 513 -1.10 -12.03 7.21
CA HIS A 513 -1.92 -12.52 8.31
C HIS A 513 -1.18 -13.55 9.19
N ASP A 514 -0.25 -14.30 8.60
CA ASP A 514 0.63 -15.22 9.31
C ASP A 514 2.03 -14.59 9.46
N THR A 515 2.29 -14.06 10.65
CA THR A 515 3.59 -13.47 11.01
C THR A 515 4.75 -14.48 11.01
N SER A 516 4.47 -15.78 10.91
CA SER A 516 5.51 -16.82 10.80
C SER A 516 6.18 -16.85 9.43
N SER A 517 5.56 -16.27 8.41
CA SER A 517 6.09 -16.14 7.06
C SER A 517 6.68 -14.75 6.80
N PHE A 518 7.65 -14.33 7.60
CA PHE A 518 8.51 -13.20 7.27
C PHE A 518 9.23 -13.49 5.94
N GLY A 519 8.52 -13.25 4.83
CA GLY A 519 9.06 -13.45 3.50
C GLY A 519 10.03 -12.33 3.16
N THR A 520 11.31 -12.60 3.21
CA THR A 520 12.36 -11.69 2.69
C THR A 520 12.29 -11.53 1.17
N SER A 521 11.48 -12.35 0.50
CA SER A 521 11.25 -12.36 -0.95
C SER A 521 9.84 -11.95 -1.36
N ASN A 522 9.05 -11.38 -0.44
CA ASN A 522 7.78 -10.75 -0.78
C ASN A 522 8.04 -9.55 -1.69
N PHE A 523 7.16 -9.35 -2.65
CA PHE A 523 7.33 -8.25 -3.59
C PHE A 523 6.00 -7.60 -3.97
N VAL A 524 6.11 -6.35 -4.40
CA VAL A 524 5.06 -5.62 -5.11
C VAL A 524 5.66 -4.92 -6.31
N THR A 525 4.89 -4.78 -7.38
CA THR A 525 5.22 -3.95 -8.55
C THR A 525 4.29 -2.75 -8.63
N ASN A 526 4.65 -1.72 -9.36
CA ASN A 526 3.79 -0.55 -9.58
C ASN A 526 2.45 -0.88 -10.27
N SER A 527 2.35 -2.05 -10.91
CA SER A 527 1.14 -2.57 -11.55
C SER A 527 0.46 -3.68 -10.74
N SER A 528 1.00 -4.03 -9.59
CA SER A 528 0.41 -5.07 -8.73
C SER A 528 -0.98 -4.66 -8.26
N SER A 529 -1.91 -5.60 -8.38
CA SER A 529 -3.31 -5.41 -8.02
C SER A 529 -3.95 -6.71 -7.57
N ILE A 530 -5.06 -6.59 -6.87
CA ILE A 530 -6.00 -7.66 -6.60
C ILE A 530 -7.37 -7.20 -7.08
N SER A 531 -8.11 -8.10 -7.71
CA SER A 531 -9.51 -7.89 -8.07
C SER A 531 -10.30 -9.17 -7.89
N GLY A 532 -11.58 -9.05 -7.59
CA GLY A 532 -12.49 -10.17 -7.41
C GLY A 532 -13.80 -9.96 -8.15
N ASP A 533 -14.20 -10.98 -8.92
CA ASP A 533 -15.48 -11.04 -9.61
C ASP A 533 -16.40 -12.03 -8.89
N LEU A 534 -17.65 -11.66 -8.68
CA LEU A 534 -18.64 -12.43 -7.96
C LEU A 534 -19.61 -13.09 -8.93
N LEU A 535 -19.79 -14.41 -8.77
CA LEU A 535 -20.82 -15.19 -9.46
C LEU A 535 -21.71 -15.85 -8.41
N MET A 536 -23.02 -15.56 -8.46
CA MET A 536 -24.05 -16.24 -7.70
C MET A 536 -24.84 -17.15 -8.63
N GLU A 537 -24.95 -18.42 -8.29
CA GLU A 537 -25.75 -19.38 -9.01
C GLU A 537 -26.80 -19.99 -8.07
N LEU A 538 -28.06 -19.88 -8.49
CA LEU A 538 -29.20 -20.44 -7.78
C LEU A 538 -29.91 -21.44 -8.72
N PRO A 539 -29.51 -22.72 -8.72
CA PRO A 539 -30.22 -23.74 -9.44
C PRO A 539 -31.66 -23.87 -8.93
N PHE A 540 -32.64 -24.01 -9.83
CA PHE A 540 -34.05 -24.19 -9.44
C PHE A 540 -34.33 -25.58 -8.88
N MET A 541 -33.48 -26.01 -7.95
CA MET A 541 -33.74 -27.09 -7.05
C MET A 541 -34.26 -26.51 -5.73
N ILE A 542 -35.57 -26.46 -5.55
CA ILE A 542 -36.20 -25.63 -4.54
C ILE A 542 -37.11 -26.44 -3.61
N THR A 543 -37.31 -25.91 -2.42
CA THR A 543 -38.49 -26.17 -1.60
C THR A 543 -39.34 -24.91 -1.55
N ALA A 544 -40.66 -25.08 -1.64
CA ALA A 544 -41.58 -23.96 -1.54
C ALA A 544 -42.79 -24.37 -0.71
N SER A 545 -43.21 -23.50 0.19
CA SER A 545 -44.39 -23.70 1.03
C SER A 545 -45.19 -22.43 1.19
N ALA A 546 -46.50 -22.63 1.27
CA ALA A 546 -47.46 -21.53 1.46
C ALA A 546 -47.31 -20.39 0.42
N LEU A 547 -46.88 -20.73 -0.81
CA LEU A 547 -46.89 -19.74 -1.88
C LEU A 547 -48.32 -19.41 -2.22
N SER A 548 -48.65 -18.13 -2.23
CA SER A 548 -49.97 -17.70 -2.62
C SER A 548 -49.93 -16.45 -3.52
N PHE A 549 -50.78 -16.44 -4.48
CA PHE A 549 -51.15 -15.23 -5.22
C PHE A 549 -52.64 -15.20 -5.43
N GLY A 550 -53.23 -14.02 -5.39
CA GLY A 550 -54.66 -13.83 -5.60
C GLY A 550 -54.92 -12.73 -6.62
N ASP A 551 -55.92 -12.95 -7.45
CA ASP A 551 -56.45 -11.92 -8.37
C ASP A 551 -57.97 -11.96 -8.40
N THR A 552 -58.55 -10.81 -8.59
CA THR A 552 -60.02 -10.69 -8.80
C THR A 552 -60.34 -11.15 -10.21
N LEU A 553 -61.00 -12.30 -10.34
CA LEU A 553 -61.37 -12.86 -11.64
C LEU A 553 -62.47 -12.07 -12.32
N ALA A 554 -63.43 -11.55 -11.55
CA ALA A 554 -64.55 -10.79 -12.06
C ALA A 554 -65.06 -9.83 -10.98
N GLN A 555 -65.55 -8.69 -11.40
CA GLN A 555 -66.24 -7.67 -10.59
C GLN A 555 -67.50 -7.26 -11.29
N ASP A 556 -68.48 -6.74 -10.53
CA ASP A 556 -69.78 -6.31 -11.02
C ASP A 556 -70.49 -7.42 -11.83
N LEU A 557 -70.50 -8.62 -11.32
CA LEU A 557 -71.14 -9.77 -11.92
C LEU A 557 -72.63 -9.69 -11.67
N ASP A 558 -73.42 -9.96 -12.70
CA ASP A 558 -74.88 -10.16 -12.62
C ASP A 558 -75.26 -11.49 -13.33
N LEU A 559 -74.82 -12.58 -12.65
CA LEU A 559 -75.07 -13.93 -13.20
C LEU A 559 -76.56 -14.26 -13.31
N LEU A 560 -77.39 -13.75 -12.40
CA LEU A 560 -78.84 -14.02 -12.39
C LEU A 560 -79.59 -13.37 -13.58
N SER A 561 -79.15 -12.18 -13.99
CA SER A 561 -79.77 -11.50 -15.13
C SER A 561 -79.53 -12.16 -16.49
N ALA A 562 -78.39 -12.98 -16.51
CA ALA A 562 -78.06 -13.70 -17.73
C ALA A 562 -78.83 -15.00 -17.93
N ILE A 563 -79.64 -15.45 -16.93
CA ILE A 563 -80.42 -16.65 -16.99
C ILE A 563 -81.82 -16.34 -17.44
N PRO A 564 -82.35 -16.91 -18.55
CA PRO A 564 -83.71 -16.70 -18.95
C PRO A 564 -84.73 -17.08 -17.85
N ASN A 565 -85.77 -16.31 -17.68
CA ASN A 565 -86.80 -16.51 -16.64
C ASN A 565 -87.48 -17.87 -16.70
N GLU A 566 -87.44 -18.58 -17.84
CA GLU A 566 -88.06 -19.86 -18.11
C GLU A 566 -87.10 -21.05 -17.72
N VAL A 567 -85.88 -20.75 -17.29
CA VAL A 567 -84.88 -21.73 -16.96
C VAL A 567 -84.47 -21.55 -15.51
N GLU A 568 -84.56 -22.57 -14.72
CA GLU A 568 -84.04 -22.63 -13.36
C GLU A 568 -82.89 -23.60 -13.31
N ILE A 569 -81.69 -23.10 -12.92
CA ILE A 569 -80.50 -23.96 -12.68
C ILE A 569 -80.72 -24.64 -11.33
N LYS A 570 -80.57 -25.99 -11.27
CA LYS A 570 -80.78 -26.78 -10.06
C LYS A 570 -79.44 -27.18 -9.46
N ALA A 571 -78.51 -27.47 -10.31
CA ALA A 571 -77.10 -27.80 -9.89
C ALA A 571 -76.10 -27.46 -11.00
N LEU A 572 -74.92 -27.07 -10.58
CA LEU A 572 -73.82 -26.83 -11.41
C LEU A 572 -72.66 -27.79 -10.93
N ARG A 573 -72.12 -28.56 -11.86
CA ARG A 573 -70.97 -29.43 -11.56
C ARG A 573 -69.84 -29.04 -12.49
N VAL A 574 -68.74 -28.65 -11.91
CA VAL A 574 -67.49 -28.39 -12.63
C VAL A 574 -66.61 -29.68 -12.53
N LEU A 575 -66.29 -30.22 -13.69
CA LEU A 575 -65.40 -31.37 -13.80
C LEU A 575 -64.03 -30.91 -14.28
N MET A 576 -63.01 -31.26 -13.53
CA MET A 576 -61.66 -30.89 -13.88
C MET A 576 -60.74 -32.11 -13.75
N ALA A 577 -59.96 -32.35 -14.78
CA ALA A 577 -58.91 -33.36 -14.73
C ALA A 577 -57.56 -32.73 -15.11
N THR A 578 -56.58 -32.94 -14.30
CA THR A 578 -55.23 -32.43 -14.51
C THR A 578 -54.20 -33.56 -14.52
N SER A 579 -53.16 -33.33 -15.33
CA SER A 579 -51.97 -34.19 -15.31
C SER A 579 -50.75 -33.31 -15.32
N THR A 580 -49.75 -33.58 -14.45
CA THR A 580 -48.57 -32.69 -14.38
C THR A 580 -47.30 -33.45 -14.06
N THR A 581 -46.22 -33.04 -14.76
CA THR A 581 -44.84 -33.40 -14.37
C THR A 581 -44.15 -32.26 -13.61
N LEU A 582 -44.87 -31.12 -13.37
CA LEU A 582 -44.41 -30.13 -12.42
C LEU A 582 -44.41 -30.76 -11.01
N PRO A 583 -43.33 -30.58 -10.24
CA PRO A 583 -43.26 -31.10 -8.86
C PRO A 583 -43.95 -30.18 -7.85
N LEU A 584 -45.13 -29.67 -8.25
CA LEU A 584 -45.93 -28.73 -7.47
C LEU A 584 -47.34 -29.28 -7.20
N ASN A 585 -47.82 -29.11 -6.00
CA ASN A 585 -49.20 -29.17 -5.66
C ASN A 585 -49.81 -27.75 -5.76
N ALA A 586 -51.02 -27.64 -6.22
CA ALA A 586 -51.71 -26.35 -6.26
C ALA A 586 -53.18 -26.51 -5.91
N THR A 587 -53.68 -25.69 -5.01
CA THR A 587 -55.09 -25.56 -4.63
C THR A 587 -55.58 -24.21 -5.01
N ILE A 588 -56.74 -24.13 -5.68
CA ILE A 588 -57.41 -22.85 -5.95
C ILE A 588 -58.52 -22.68 -4.93
N VAL A 589 -58.58 -21.55 -4.27
CA VAL A 589 -59.68 -21.13 -3.42
C VAL A 589 -60.43 -20.04 -4.16
N LEU A 590 -61.66 -20.34 -4.56
CA LEU A 590 -62.58 -19.36 -5.16
C LEU A 590 -63.45 -18.80 -4.05
N ARG A 591 -63.42 -17.47 -3.87
CA ARG A 591 -64.24 -16.76 -2.91
C ARG A 591 -65.22 -15.88 -3.65
N PHE A 592 -66.48 -16.00 -3.30
CA PHE A 592 -67.58 -15.27 -3.90
C PHE A 592 -68.07 -14.19 -2.93
N TYR A 593 -68.20 -12.98 -3.43
CA TYR A 593 -68.50 -11.80 -2.63
C TYR A 593 -69.77 -11.14 -3.11
N ASP A 594 -70.57 -10.58 -2.16
CA ASP A 594 -71.70 -9.68 -2.46
C ASP A 594 -71.22 -8.26 -2.85
N ASP A 595 -72.15 -7.34 -3.08
CA ASP A 595 -71.87 -5.94 -3.44
C ASP A 595 -71.18 -5.16 -2.29
N ALA A 596 -71.27 -5.64 -1.05
CA ALA A 596 -70.63 -5.06 0.12
C ALA A 596 -69.27 -5.70 0.46
N TRP A 597 -68.75 -6.55 -0.45
CA TRP A 597 -67.50 -7.34 -0.22
C TRP A 597 -67.58 -8.24 1.01
N ASN A 598 -68.78 -8.81 1.33
CA ASN A 598 -68.83 -9.92 2.28
C ASN A 598 -68.71 -11.22 1.51
N GLU A 599 -67.89 -12.14 2.02
CA GLU A 599 -67.81 -13.50 1.48
C GLU A 599 -69.12 -14.24 1.74
N ILE A 600 -69.75 -14.68 0.64
CA ILE A 600 -71.04 -15.40 0.69
C ILE A 600 -70.88 -16.90 0.42
N HIS A 601 -69.81 -17.29 -0.31
CA HIS A 601 -69.47 -18.71 -0.57
C HIS A 601 -68.01 -18.82 -0.87
N SER A 602 -67.43 -19.99 -0.57
CA SER A 602 -66.05 -20.32 -0.98
C SER A 602 -65.90 -21.80 -1.34
N GLU A 603 -65.11 -22.05 -2.39
CA GLU A 603 -64.78 -23.41 -2.85
C GLU A 603 -63.28 -23.57 -2.93
N SER A 604 -62.79 -24.71 -2.39
CA SER A 604 -61.38 -25.11 -2.43
C SER A 604 -61.23 -26.32 -3.35
N ILE A 605 -60.34 -26.17 -4.33
CA ILE A 605 -60.17 -27.10 -5.44
C ILE A 605 -58.70 -27.49 -5.53
N ASP A 606 -58.37 -28.77 -5.24
CA ASP A 606 -57.00 -29.33 -5.38
C ASP A 606 -56.71 -29.46 -6.89
N LEU A 607 -56.22 -28.40 -7.50
CA LEU A 607 -56.03 -28.24 -8.95
C LEU A 607 -54.92 -29.17 -9.48
N LEU A 608 -53.79 -29.21 -8.80
CA LEU A 608 -52.63 -29.96 -9.22
C LEU A 608 -52.16 -30.88 -8.08
N GLN A 609 -51.79 -32.11 -8.43
CA GLN A 609 -51.13 -33.03 -7.56
C GLN A 609 -49.81 -33.46 -8.23
N SER A 610 -48.69 -33.20 -7.60
CA SER A 610 -47.37 -33.57 -8.08
C SER A 610 -47.23 -35.11 -8.21
N GLY A 611 -46.55 -35.56 -9.25
CA GLY A 611 -45.99 -36.89 -9.28
C GLY A 611 -44.85 -37.06 -8.26
N ILE A 612 -44.49 -38.31 -7.99
CA ILE A 612 -43.39 -38.59 -7.03
C ILE A 612 -42.02 -38.26 -7.64
N PRO A 613 -41.24 -37.35 -7.08
CA PRO A 613 -39.90 -37.04 -7.54
C PRO A 613 -38.96 -38.23 -7.30
N ASN A 614 -37.97 -38.39 -8.17
CA ASN A 614 -36.85 -39.30 -7.94
C ASN A 614 -35.80 -38.68 -6.98
N MET A 615 -34.71 -39.36 -6.69
CA MET A 615 -33.63 -38.86 -5.79
C MET A 615 -32.95 -37.55 -6.26
N ASN A 616 -33.14 -37.17 -7.53
CA ASN A 616 -32.63 -35.92 -8.07
C ASN A 616 -33.69 -34.82 -8.09
N GLY A 617 -34.80 -35.00 -7.41
CA GLY A 617 -35.89 -34.04 -7.36
C GLY A 617 -36.74 -33.94 -8.66
N ILE A 618 -36.55 -34.87 -9.62
CA ILE A 618 -37.22 -34.83 -10.93
C ILE A 618 -38.44 -35.71 -10.94
N VAL A 619 -39.57 -35.18 -11.31
CA VAL A 619 -40.82 -35.94 -11.58
C VAL A 619 -40.74 -36.53 -12.98
N THR A 620 -40.72 -37.84 -13.08
CA THR A 620 -40.63 -38.60 -14.35
C THR A 620 -41.98 -39.21 -14.78
N ALA A 621 -42.86 -39.44 -13.84
CA ALA A 621 -44.22 -39.92 -14.09
C ALA A 621 -45.20 -38.84 -13.63
N PRO A 622 -46.15 -38.42 -14.51
CA PRO A 622 -47.08 -37.34 -14.13
C PRO A 622 -47.95 -37.71 -12.94
N GLY A 623 -48.20 -36.73 -12.09
CA GLY A 623 -49.27 -36.76 -11.10
C GLY A 623 -50.62 -36.49 -11.78
N TYR A 624 -51.70 -37.02 -11.23
CA TYR A 624 -53.05 -36.84 -11.76
C TYR A 624 -53.97 -36.37 -10.66
N SER A 625 -54.84 -35.39 -10.99
CA SER A 625 -55.97 -34.97 -10.16
C SER A 625 -57.24 -35.05 -10.99
N SER A 626 -58.32 -35.53 -10.39
CA SER A 626 -59.64 -35.52 -11.00
C SER A 626 -60.65 -35.04 -9.96
N ILE A 627 -61.25 -33.93 -10.24
CA ILE A 627 -62.06 -33.13 -9.30
C ILE A 627 -63.43 -32.95 -9.87
N SER A 628 -64.43 -33.08 -9.00
CA SER A 628 -65.82 -32.70 -9.27
C SER A 628 -66.29 -31.73 -8.18
N VAL A 629 -66.56 -30.53 -8.54
CA VAL A 629 -67.14 -29.51 -7.65
C VAL A 629 -68.64 -29.45 -7.94
N ASP A 630 -69.43 -29.88 -6.97
CA ASP A 630 -70.89 -29.90 -7.07
C ASP A 630 -71.47 -28.71 -6.29
N ILE A 631 -72.04 -27.77 -6.98
CA ILE A 631 -72.70 -26.59 -6.41
C ILE A 631 -74.23 -26.70 -6.60
N SER A 632 -74.97 -26.75 -5.51
CA SER A 632 -76.39 -26.94 -5.51
C SER A 632 -77.07 -26.30 -4.29
N GLY A 633 -78.42 -26.15 -4.33
CA GLY A 633 -79.17 -25.65 -3.19
C GLY A 633 -78.81 -24.21 -2.78
N ALA A 634 -78.42 -24.01 -1.51
CA ALA A 634 -78.05 -22.69 -0.97
C ALA A 634 -76.73 -22.19 -1.58
N ASP A 635 -75.77 -23.03 -1.74
CA ASP A 635 -74.45 -22.71 -2.29
C ASP A 635 -74.56 -22.20 -3.75
N LEU A 636 -75.51 -22.83 -4.52
CA LEU A 636 -75.79 -22.37 -5.88
C LEU A 636 -76.47 -20.99 -5.88
N THR A 637 -77.30 -20.72 -4.92
CA THR A 637 -77.95 -19.40 -4.80
C THR A 637 -76.93 -18.32 -4.48
N ASP A 638 -76.03 -18.61 -3.56
CA ASP A 638 -74.94 -17.73 -3.14
C ASP A 638 -74.00 -17.45 -4.33
N VAL A 639 -73.53 -18.49 -5.06
CA VAL A 639 -72.69 -18.36 -6.24
C VAL A 639 -73.35 -17.54 -7.34
N LEU A 640 -74.66 -17.77 -7.62
CA LEU A 640 -75.37 -17.05 -8.64
C LEU A 640 -75.66 -15.58 -8.24
N SER A 641 -75.70 -15.26 -6.96
CA SER A 641 -75.91 -13.91 -6.44
C SER A 641 -74.59 -13.12 -6.27
N ALA A 642 -73.43 -13.75 -6.46
CA ALA A 642 -72.15 -13.10 -6.30
C ALA A 642 -71.97 -11.94 -7.30
N GLN A 643 -71.38 -10.87 -6.80
CA GLN A 643 -71.05 -9.67 -7.60
C GLN A 643 -69.54 -9.65 -7.93
N SER A 644 -68.72 -10.34 -7.12
CA SER A 644 -67.30 -10.43 -7.36
C SER A 644 -66.77 -11.83 -7.04
N ILE A 645 -65.77 -12.27 -7.78
CA ILE A 645 -65.08 -13.53 -7.56
C ILE A 645 -63.57 -13.26 -7.42
N LEU A 646 -63.04 -13.61 -6.28
CA LEU A 646 -61.60 -13.63 -6.01
C LEU A 646 -61.10 -15.08 -6.13
N ALA A 647 -60.05 -15.29 -6.89
CA ALA A 647 -59.31 -16.55 -6.91
C ALA A 647 -57.96 -16.40 -6.21
N GLU A 648 -57.73 -17.22 -5.24
CA GLU A 648 -56.44 -17.37 -4.56
C GLU A 648 -55.87 -18.73 -4.94
N VAL A 649 -54.63 -18.73 -5.45
CA VAL A 649 -53.91 -19.97 -5.75
C VAL A 649 -52.88 -20.18 -4.65
N LEU A 650 -53.00 -21.31 -3.98
CA LEU A 650 -52.07 -21.79 -2.97
C LEU A 650 -51.16 -22.86 -3.61
N MET A 651 -49.87 -22.71 -3.51
CA MET A 651 -48.94 -23.68 -4.09
C MET A 651 -47.89 -24.09 -3.06
N GLU A 652 -47.45 -25.35 -3.20
CA GLU A 652 -46.34 -25.90 -2.46
C GLU A 652 -45.57 -26.93 -3.32
N THR A 653 -44.32 -27.19 -3.03
CA THR A 653 -43.59 -28.29 -3.67
C THR A 653 -44.04 -29.63 -3.07
N TYR A 654 -43.60 -30.71 -3.73
CA TYR A 654 -43.91 -32.08 -3.29
C TYR A 654 -43.74 -32.28 -1.76
N ASN A 655 -44.62 -33.06 -1.17
CA ASN A 655 -44.65 -33.37 0.26
C ASN A 655 -44.69 -32.16 1.20
N GLY A 656 -45.50 -31.13 0.86
CA GLY A 656 -45.69 -29.94 1.68
C GLY A 656 -44.50 -29.06 1.76
N GLY A 657 -43.63 -29.01 0.73
CA GLY A 657 -42.46 -28.19 0.70
C GLY A 657 -41.28 -28.66 1.52
N THR A 658 -41.28 -29.92 1.95
CA THR A 658 -40.23 -30.48 2.83
C THR A 658 -39.08 -31.13 2.08
N GLU A 659 -39.28 -31.55 0.83
CA GLU A 659 -38.29 -32.20 -0.01
C GLU A 659 -37.91 -31.28 -1.20
N PRO A 660 -36.62 -31.12 -1.52
CA PRO A 660 -36.22 -30.32 -2.67
C PRO A 660 -36.64 -30.97 -3.98
N VAL A 661 -37.17 -30.16 -4.88
CA VAL A 661 -37.61 -30.57 -6.21
C VAL A 661 -36.98 -29.73 -7.29
N LYS A 662 -36.79 -30.30 -8.47
CA LYS A 662 -36.16 -29.65 -9.61
C LYS A 662 -37.21 -29.15 -10.58
N LEU A 663 -37.21 -27.83 -10.82
CA LEU A 663 -38.03 -27.22 -11.83
C LEU A 663 -37.32 -27.27 -13.18
N ARG A 664 -37.95 -27.94 -14.15
CA ARG A 664 -37.37 -28.13 -15.49
C ARG A 664 -38.22 -27.47 -16.59
N THR A 665 -37.55 -27.05 -17.64
CA THR A 665 -38.20 -26.40 -18.79
C THR A 665 -39.18 -27.33 -19.54
N ASP A 666 -38.92 -28.65 -19.54
CA ASP A 666 -39.73 -29.68 -20.16
C ASP A 666 -40.92 -30.19 -19.28
N ALA A 667 -41.02 -29.65 -18.06
CA ALA A 667 -42.13 -30.00 -17.19
C ALA A 667 -43.45 -29.44 -17.75
N THR A 668 -44.47 -30.25 -17.75
CA THR A 668 -45.76 -29.99 -18.38
C THR A 668 -46.93 -30.02 -17.40
N MET A 669 -47.95 -29.30 -17.71
CA MET A 669 -49.24 -29.31 -17.02
C MET A 669 -50.34 -29.37 -18.09
N GLY A 670 -51.12 -30.46 -18.07
CA GLY A 670 -52.34 -30.61 -18.88
C GLY A 670 -53.58 -30.38 -18.01
N ILE A 671 -54.52 -29.63 -18.48
CA ILE A 671 -55.80 -29.35 -17.82
C ILE A 671 -56.94 -29.61 -18.80
N THR A 672 -57.91 -30.41 -18.38
CA THR A 672 -59.17 -30.63 -19.10
C THR A 672 -60.30 -30.15 -18.21
N VAL A 673 -61.17 -29.30 -18.73
CA VAL A 673 -62.31 -28.74 -18.00
C VAL A 673 -63.62 -29.07 -18.70
N GLY A 674 -64.63 -29.50 -17.96
CA GLY A 674 -65.98 -29.69 -18.39
C GLY A 674 -66.96 -29.12 -17.38
N ILE A 675 -68.10 -28.69 -17.83
CA ILE A 675 -69.18 -28.24 -16.99
C ILE A 675 -70.43 -29.07 -17.28
N GLN A 676 -71.08 -29.51 -16.21
CA GLN A 676 -72.40 -30.16 -16.27
C GLN A 676 -73.44 -29.30 -15.52
N VAL A 677 -74.52 -28.99 -16.20
CA VAL A 677 -75.52 -28.14 -15.64
C VAL A 677 -76.84 -28.96 -15.61
N GLU A 678 -77.46 -29.01 -14.46
CA GLU A 678 -78.80 -29.53 -14.29
C GLU A 678 -79.79 -28.38 -14.27
N VAL A 679 -80.74 -28.38 -15.22
CA VAL A 679 -81.72 -27.31 -15.35
C VAL A 679 -83.12 -27.87 -15.30
N THR A 680 -84.03 -27.04 -14.83
CA THR A 680 -85.48 -27.24 -15.01
C THR A 680 -86.00 -26.18 -15.95
N ALA A 681 -86.55 -26.59 -17.08
CA ALA A 681 -87.23 -25.68 -18.00
C ALA A 681 -88.74 -25.95 -18.05
N ILE A 682 -89.45 -24.91 -17.91
CA ILE A 682 -90.93 -24.98 -18.12
C ILE A 682 -91.15 -24.59 -19.55
N ILE A 683 -91.57 -25.56 -20.36
CA ILE A 683 -91.83 -25.34 -21.80
C ILE A 683 -93.33 -25.27 -22.05
#